data_f119489ba1029f2f42071ed64a6f97de
#
_entry.id   f119489ba1029f2f42071ed64a6f97de
#
_cell.length_a   1.000
_cell.length_b   1.000
_cell.length_c   1.000
_cell.angle_alpha   90.00
_cell.angle_beta   90.00
_cell.angle_gamma   90.00
#
_symmetry.space_group_name_H-M   'P 1'
#
loop_
_entity.id
_entity.type
_entity.pdbx_description
1 polymer ?
#
loop_
_entity_poly.entity_id
_entity_poly.type
_entity_poly.pdbx_seq_one_letter_code
_entity_poly.pdbx_strand_id
1 'polypeptide(L)'
;MKVIYSPKKKKNGIKFDKVWKFALILILTFGAFLGGMFFYRSGYATELLEKVRSGVEIESVNEMTDELNAELRLYESNGLPTVFLDIPFDSMMQIEAKRDEALSVGILLSSDDDYVSANMHYNDEQNLDIKIRLKGDWTDHLNTDKWSYRVHITENDGAILGMRRFSLQAPETRNYTSEWGYHQNLFLEDILTPRYYFVNMVVNGEHKGIYAVEESFTEDLLESQERREGVIIRMDEDLMWNDKARYINGGSFIWYTYKDEGSFWLAEGALNNEITPFRGNHISDDNILSEELFSAAELLYSYNHGEITADQVLDEELWGRYYAITDLWAAGHGTAWHNQRFYYNPVSGLLEPIAFDGLALPTKYKRDVLAHLFSLEPFFNTPGVQKAYIETLERITTPEYITMLKNEFGDELGEYYSLLVDEYENKKLPDEERSLLQLPWESLAARSDFFIRHLSPEQPIRGNYHIVKKDGESFIQLDLVNMMIVPVEINDFLIGDSQQVFKKEWCVDEFCQSQNVDNIGEMILLPSKDNDFLPVSFLIPTKNSEEELSAERTALVVNLYGGSKSFDIPIYSNYVPQGVNAGVKPSVTLEEALAAHPFLLYLGDKDLVIQQGDWDVTVDLVLPLGYNLLIPEGITLRFEEESVFLAHGSVDIRGTEEKPVLLTSQAESWGGMLVLDAGETSDWEHTIVEKMAGISRAGWILTGGITFYESPINISNSVIGNSTTEDALNVILSPFSFDYVEFLNTPSDAFDGDFTTGTATNCSFHDIGGDAFDVSGTEAMITDSYFVNIVDKAISAGEKSDLNLQNITITNVGIGIASKDLSVVHADALIIDNANVVGLATYIKKPQYGPGTIIATNVEFINTERLTLNQTHNKLLVNGEKIPQEDIDVDALYSAGN
;
A
#
# COMPACT_ATOMS: atom_id res chain seq x y z
N MET A 1 14.01 2.45 0.68
CA MET A 1 15.19 2.00 1.46
C MET A 1 15.40 0.52 1.16
N LYS A 2 16.48 0.15 0.50
CA LYS A 2 16.74 -1.24 0.11
C LYS A 2 17.05 -2.06 1.36
N VAL A 3 16.17 -2.99 1.74
CA VAL A 3 16.57 -4.09 2.61
C VAL A 3 17.10 -5.21 1.72
N ILE A 4 18.36 -5.11 1.34
CA ILE A 4 19.05 -6.18 0.63
C ILE A 4 19.71 -7.07 1.69
N TYR A 5 19.14 -8.23 1.95
CA TYR A 5 19.85 -9.31 2.63
C TYR A 5 20.68 -10.08 1.60
N SER A 6 21.97 -9.78 1.55
CA SER A 6 22.95 -10.61 0.85
C SER A 6 23.51 -11.64 1.84
N PRO A 7 23.41 -12.94 1.58
CA PRO A 7 24.02 -13.93 2.44
C PRO A 7 25.54 -13.91 2.30
N LYS A 8 26.25 -13.55 3.38
CA LYS A 8 27.70 -13.70 3.43
C LYS A 8 28.08 -15.19 3.47
N LYS A 9 28.77 -15.66 2.45
CA LYS A 9 29.41 -16.97 2.42
C LYS A 9 30.38 -17.13 3.60
N LYS A 10 30.07 -18.01 4.54
CA LYS A 10 31.05 -18.56 5.47
C LYS A 10 31.49 -19.95 5.01
N LYS A 11 32.71 -20.07 4.52
CA LYS A 11 33.40 -21.37 4.41
C LYS A 11 33.92 -21.78 5.77
N ASN A 12 33.36 -22.82 6.37
CA ASN A 12 34.04 -23.55 7.45
C ASN A 12 34.05 -25.03 7.11
N GLY A 13 35.20 -25.54 6.81
CA GLY A 13 35.45 -26.98 6.68
C GLY A 13 35.57 -27.62 8.04
N ILE A 14 34.74 -28.61 8.32
CA ILE A 14 34.77 -29.42 9.54
C ILE A 14 35.60 -30.67 9.25
N LYS A 15 36.64 -30.91 10.07
CA LYS A 15 37.37 -32.18 10.11
C LYS A 15 36.61 -33.17 10.98
N PHE A 16 36.14 -34.26 10.40
CA PHE A 16 35.46 -35.35 11.10
C PHE A 16 36.46 -36.33 11.74
N ASP A 17 36.24 -36.61 13.00
CA ASP A 17 37.04 -37.60 13.77
C ASP A 17 36.35 -38.98 13.79
N LYS A 18 37.13 -40.01 13.94
CA LYS A 18 36.73 -41.44 13.74
C LYS A 18 35.61 -41.96 14.68
N VAL A 19 35.30 -41.26 15.75
CA VAL A 19 34.25 -41.68 16.71
C VAL A 19 32.84 -41.53 16.12
N TRP A 20 32.65 -40.59 15.22
CA TRP A 20 31.38 -40.36 14.59
C TRP A 20 30.98 -41.40 13.53
N LYS A 21 31.93 -42.12 12.97
CA LYS A 21 31.61 -43.17 11.98
C LYS A 21 30.83 -44.34 12.57
N PHE A 22 31.02 -44.66 13.85
CA PHE A 22 30.27 -45.71 14.53
C PHE A 22 28.86 -45.25 14.94
N ALA A 23 28.69 -44.01 15.36
CA ALA A 23 27.38 -43.39 15.61
C ALA A 23 26.59 -43.22 14.33
N LEU A 24 27.23 -42.84 13.23
CA LEU A 24 26.59 -42.70 11.91
C LEU A 24 26.06 -44.04 11.37
N ILE A 25 26.80 -45.13 11.57
CA ILE A 25 26.34 -46.48 11.17
C ILE A 25 25.12 -46.95 11.98
N LEU A 26 25.07 -46.58 13.28
CA LEU A 26 23.91 -46.90 14.14
C LEU A 26 22.69 -46.00 13.82
N ILE A 27 22.94 -44.76 13.48
CA ILE A 27 21.86 -43.83 13.03
C ILE A 27 21.38 -44.21 11.64
N LEU A 28 22.28 -44.64 10.74
CA LEU A 28 21.89 -45.11 9.40
C LEU A 28 21.14 -46.44 9.43
N THR A 29 21.47 -47.35 10.35
CA THR A 29 20.72 -48.60 10.51
C THR A 29 19.39 -48.39 11.21
N PHE A 30 19.27 -47.43 12.14
CA PHE A 30 18.00 -47.03 12.76
C PHE A 30 17.16 -46.16 11.81
N GLY A 31 17.80 -45.25 11.05
CA GLY A 31 17.17 -44.48 9.98
C GLY A 31 16.68 -45.38 8.82
N ALA A 32 17.45 -46.41 8.44
CA ALA A 32 17.01 -47.39 7.45
C ALA A 32 15.84 -48.25 7.94
N PHE A 33 15.74 -48.51 9.25
CA PHE A 33 14.62 -49.23 9.84
C PHE A 33 13.35 -48.34 9.91
N LEU A 34 13.48 -47.07 10.27
CA LEU A 34 12.40 -46.09 10.26
C LEU A 34 12.02 -45.70 8.81
N GLY A 35 13.01 -45.50 7.95
CA GLY A 35 12.80 -45.31 6.53
C GLY A 35 12.09 -46.49 5.85
N GLY A 36 12.46 -47.72 6.24
CA GLY A 36 11.77 -48.95 5.77
C GLY A 36 10.31 -49.05 6.23
N MET A 37 9.98 -48.54 7.45
CA MET A 37 8.57 -48.43 7.89
C MET A 37 7.82 -47.33 7.13
N PHE A 38 8.50 -46.22 6.84
CA PHE A 38 7.90 -45.15 6.05
C PHE A 38 7.71 -45.55 4.58
N PHE A 39 8.72 -46.23 4.00
CA PHE A 39 8.67 -46.81 2.64
C PHE A 39 7.54 -47.86 2.49
N TYR A 40 7.32 -48.68 3.52
CA TYR A 40 6.23 -49.64 3.51
C TYR A 40 4.84 -48.99 3.54
N ARG A 41 4.73 -47.85 4.19
CA ARG A 41 3.47 -47.13 4.37
C ARG A 41 3.08 -46.23 3.18
N SER A 42 4.08 -45.76 2.40
CA SER A 42 3.86 -44.86 1.24
C SER A 42 3.45 -45.60 -0.07
N GLY A 43 3.32 -46.92 -0.02
CA GLY A 43 2.99 -47.72 -1.22
C GLY A 43 4.21 -48.04 -2.12
N TYR A 44 5.31 -47.34 -1.98
CA TYR A 44 6.57 -47.59 -2.72
C TYR A 44 7.16 -48.96 -2.41
N ALA A 45 6.95 -49.47 -1.20
CA ALA A 45 7.42 -50.79 -0.83
C ALA A 45 6.70 -51.91 -1.62
N THR A 46 5.44 -51.72 -1.96
CA THR A 46 4.68 -52.65 -2.79
C THR A 46 5.18 -52.63 -4.23
N GLU A 47 5.46 -51.48 -4.77
CA GLU A 47 6.00 -51.35 -6.13
C GLU A 47 7.45 -51.86 -6.22
N LEU A 48 8.27 -51.63 -5.20
CA LEU A 48 9.63 -52.19 -5.11
C LEU A 48 9.62 -53.73 -4.94
N LEU A 49 8.70 -54.25 -4.12
CA LEU A 49 8.55 -55.68 -3.94
C LEU A 49 8.01 -56.40 -5.22
N GLU A 50 7.17 -55.69 -6.00
CA GLU A 50 6.76 -56.19 -7.32
C GLU A 50 7.93 -56.18 -8.33
N LYS A 51 8.74 -55.12 -8.34
CA LYS A 51 9.96 -55.02 -9.18
C LYS A 51 11.04 -56.04 -8.77
N VAL A 52 11.22 -56.26 -7.48
CA VAL A 52 12.15 -57.29 -6.98
C VAL A 52 11.62 -58.71 -7.28
N ARG A 53 10.32 -58.97 -7.24
CA ARG A 53 9.70 -60.21 -7.65
C ARG A 53 9.79 -60.47 -9.15
N SER A 54 9.92 -59.41 -9.95
CA SER A 54 10.04 -59.48 -11.42
C SER A 54 11.47 -59.66 -11.93
N GLY A 55 12.47 -59.77 -11.02
CA GLY A 55 13.85 -60.15 -11.37
C GLY A 55 14.70 -59.06 -11.98
N VAL A 56 14.43 -57.79 -11.63
CA VAL A 56 15.26 -56.63 -12.05
C VAL A 56 16.43 -56.46 -11.08
N GLU A 57 17.64 -56.42 -11.63
CA GLU A 57 18.93 -56.36 -10.95
C GLU A 57 19.12 -55.14 -10.05
N ILE A 58 19.94 -55.29 -9.02
CA ILE A 58 20.28 -54.34 -7.94
C ILE A 58 20.98 -53.01 -8.40
N GLU A 59 21.20 -52.82 -9.67
CA GLU A 59 21.75 -51.58 -10.20
C GLU A 59 20.85 -50.37 -9.95
N SER A 60 19.53 -50.56 -9.90
CA SER A 60 18.53 -49.51 -9.73
C SER A 60 18.47 -48.89 -8.32
N VAL A 61 18.97 -49.56 -7.27
CA VAL A 61 18.96 -49.00 -5.90
C VAL A 61 20.09 -48.04 -5.68
N ASN A 62 21.24 -48.24 -6.35
CA ASN A 62 22.35 -47.31 -6.30
C ASN A 62 22.08 -46.07 -7.14
N GLU A 63 21.45 -46.20 -8.29
CA GLU A 63 20.99 -45.05 -9.09
C GLU A 63 19.97 -44.20 -8.35
N MET A 64 18.97 -44.82 -7.68
CA MET A 64 17.95 -44.11 -6.90
C MET A 64 18.51 -43.43 -5.64
N THR A 65 19.54 -44.05 -5.00
CA THR A 65 20.25 -43.39 -3.87
C THR A 65 21.20 -42.31 -4.35
N ASP A 66 21.79 -42.42 -5.54
CA ASP A 66 22.62 -41.40 -6.13
C ASP A 66 21.79 -40.21 -6.67
N GLU A 67 20.60 -40.46 -7.24
CA GLU A 67 19.63 -39.41 -7.59
C GLU A 67 19.12 -38.67 -6.34
N LEU A 68 18.71 -39.40 -5.28
CA LEU A 68 18.25 -38.81 -4.03
C LEU A 68 19.35 -38.00 -3.33
N ASN A 69 20.59 -38.48 -3.34
CA ASN A 69 21.74 -37.77 -2.82
C ASN A 69 22.16 -36.57 -3.71
N ALA A 70 21.94 -36.65 -5.01
CA ALA A 70 22.16 -35.53 -5.93
C ALA A 70 21.09 -34.45 -5.73
N GLU A 71 19.85 -34.86 -5.56
CA GLU A 71 18.72 -33.96 -5.27
C GLU A 71 18.92 -33.24 -3.92
N LEU A 72 19.23 -33.99 -2.85
CA LEU A 72 19.59 -33.43 -1.53
C LEU A 72 20.77 -32.44 -1.60
N ARG A 73 21.79 -32.73 -2.41
CA ARG A 73 22.92 -31.82 -2.58
C ARG A 73 22.58 -30.57 -3.40
N LEU A 74 21.66 -30.68 -4.32
CA LEU A 74 21.13 -29.51 -5.07
C LEU A 74 20.41 -28.54 -4.13
N TYR A 75 19.56 -29.05 -3.24
CA TYR A 75 18.83 -28.20 -2.27
C TYR A 75 19.77 -27.58 -1.21
N GLU A 76 20.74 -28.31 -0.70
CA GLU A 76 21.74 -27.78 0.23
C GLU A 76 22.69 -26.73 -0.41
N SER A 77 22.73 -26.65 -1.75
CA SER A 77 23.67 -25.80 -2.50
C SER A 77 23.04 -24.62 -3.25
N ASN A 78 21.71 -24.59 -3.42
CA ASN A 78 21.05 -23.63 -4.27
C ASN A 78 20.96 -22.20 -3.68
N GLY A 79 21.30 -22.03 -2.42
CA GLY A 79 21.35 -20.71 -1.75
C GLY A 79 20.00 -20.18 -1.28
N LEU A 80 18.87 -20.83 -1.62
CA LEU A 80 17.57 -20.45 -1.07
C LEU A 80 17.46 -20.88 0.40
N PRO A 81 16.77 -20.09 1.23
CA PRO A 81 16.41 -20.52 2.57
C PRO A 81 15.45 -21.73 2.53
N THR A 82 15.45 -22.52 3.59
CA THR A 82 14.59 -23.70 3.68
C THR A 82 13.55 -23.54 4.78
N VAL A 83 12.30 -23.78 4.42
CA VAL A 83 11.16 -23.88 5.33
C VAL A 83 10.89 -25.36 5.60
N PHE A 84 10.94 -25.73 6.87
CA PHE A 84 10.56 -27.04 7.35
C PHE A 84 9.19 -26.95 8.00
N LEU A 85 8.28 -27.77 7.53
CA LEU A 85 6.89 -27.84 8.00
C LEU A 85 6.61 -29.23 8.58
N ASP A 86 6.47 -29.29 9.90
CA ASP A 86 6.16 -30.50 10.63
C ASP A 86 4.67 -30.53 11.00
N ILE A 87 3.92 -31.32 10.28
CA ILE A 87 2.47 -31.46 10.46
C ILE A 87 2.19 -32.75 11.23
N PRO A 88 1.61 -32.67 12.44
CA PRO A 88 1.22 -33.84 13.22
C PRO A 88 0.27 -34.76 12.41
N PHE A 89 0.33 -36.02 12.65
CA PHE A 89 -0.45 -37.00 11.91
C PHE A 89 -1.95 -36.71 11.85
N ASP A 90 -2.56 -36.36 13.00
CA ASP A 90 -3.98 -36.04 13.08
C ASP A 90 -4.33 -34.77 12.29
N SER A 91 -3.44 -33.76 12.28
CA SER A 91 -3.56 -32.54 11.48
C SER A 91 -3.45 -32.85 9.98
N MET A 92 -2.49 -33.73 9.61
CA MET A 92 -2.31 -34.14 8.20
C MET A 92 -3.52 -34.86 7.66
N MET A 93 -4.11 -35.75 8.45
CA MET A 93 -5.35 -36.48 8.06
C MET A 93 -6.52 -35.50 7.82
N GLN A 94 -6.62 -34.40 8.56
CA GLN A 94 -7.65 -33.38 8.33
C GLN A 94 -7.38 -32.60 7.03
N ILE A 95 -6.11 -32.24 6.76
CA ILE A 95 -5.71 -31.60 5.53
C ILE A 95 -5.99 -32.52 4.31
N GLU A 96 -5.62 -33.79 4.41
CA GLU A 96 -5.89 -34.77 3.34
C GLU A 96 -7.40 -34.95 3.08
N ALA A 97 -8.20 -35.03 4.14
CA ALA A 97 -9.65 -35.15 4.00
C ALA A 97 -10.26 -33.91 3.31
N LYS A 98 -9.77 -32.71 3.68
CA LYS A 98 -10.22 -31.45 3.05
C LYS A 98 -9.80 -31.37 1.59
N ARG A 99 -8.59 -31.85 1.26
CA ARG A 99 -8.10 -31.93 -0.10
C ARG A 99 -8.97 -32.88 -0.94
N ASP A 100 -9.27 -34.08 -0.42
CA ASP A 100 -10.09 -35.06 -1.11
C ASP A 100 -11.52 -34.52 -1.36
N GLU A 101 -12.07 -33.76 -0.37
CA GLU A 101 -13.33 -33.04 -0.56
C GLU A 101 -13.20 -32.04 -1.72
N ALA A 102 -12.19 -31.16 -1.71
CA ALA A 102 -11.98 -30.17 -2.75
C ALA A 102 -11.81 -30.79 -4.14
N LEU A 103 -11.03 -31.87 -4.27
CA LEU A 103 -10.82 -32.55 -5.52
C LEU A 103 -12.11 -33.23 -6.03
N SER A 104 -12.96 -33.70 -5.11
CA SER A 104 -14.25 -34.28 -5.47
C SER A 104 -15.27 -33.23 -5.94
N VAL A 105 -15.21 -32.04 -5.38
CA VAL A 105 -16.09 -30.90 -5.72
C VAL A 105 -15.57 -30.13 -6.92
N GLY A 106 -14.24 -30.06 -7.10
CA GLY A 106 -13.57 -29.24 -8.11
C GLY A 106 -13.19 -27.85 -7.64
N ILE A 107 -13.56 -27.47 -6.41
CA ILE A 107 -13.28 -26.19 -5.76
C ILE A 107 -12.96 -26.45 -4.29
N LEU A 108 -12.01 -25.68 -3.74
CA LEU A 108 -11.72 -25.64 -2.31
C LEU A 108 -12.58 -24.58 -1.63
N LEU A 109 -13.63 -24.99 -0.93
CA LEU A 109 -14.39 -24.11 -0.04
C LEU A 109 -13.75 -24.14 1.35
N SER A 110 -12.94 -23.13 1.68
CA SER A 110 -12.19 -23.07 2.94
C SER A 110 -12.83 -22.13 3.96
N SER A 111 -12.65 -22.48 5.24
CA SER A 111 -13.11 -21.70 6.38
C SER A 111 -12.02 -21.59 7.46
N ASP A 112 -12.25 -20.83 8.50
CA ASP A 112 -11.34 -20.76 9.64
C ASP A 112 -11.32 -22.06 10.45
N ASP A 113 -12.35 -22.89 10.37
CA ASP A 113 -12.41 -24.22 11.01
C ASP A 113 -11.45 -25.23 10.36
N ASP A 114 -10.97 -24.97 9.15
CA ASP A 114 -10.03 -25.84 8.43
C ASP A 114 -8.57 -25.66 8.92
N TYR A 115 -8.30 -24.69 9.81
CA TYR A 115 -6.97 -24.50 10.36
C TYR A 115 -6.60 -25.61 11.35
N VAL A 116 -5.48 -26.27 11.10
CA VAL A 116 -4.87 -27.24 11.99
C VAL A 116 -3.55 -26.74 12.56
N SER A 117 -3.13 -27.31 13.71
CA SER A 117 -1.85 -26.97 14.33
C SER A 117 -0.71 -27.73 13.66
N ALA A 118 0.42 -27.04 13.46
CA ALA A 118 1.66 -27.60 12.97
C ALA A 118 2.84 -26.82 13.58
N ASN A 119 4.06 -27.30 13.34
CA ASN A 119 5.28 -26.60 13.67
C ASN A 119 6.04 -26.25 12.41
N MET A 120 6.73 -25.14 12.43
CA MET A 120 7.54 -24.68 11.31
C MET A 120 8.86 -24.10 11.81
N HIS A 121 9.92 -24.33 11.09
CA HIS A 121 11.15 -23.58 11.30
C HIS A 121 11.76 -23.14 9.96
N TYR A 122 12.53 -22.07 10.04
CA TYR A 122 13.15 -21.42 8.90
C TYR A 122 14.66 -21.53 9.04
N ASN A 123 15.31 -22.23 8.11
CA ASN A 123 16.69 -22.64 8.21
C ASN A 123 16.98 -23.39 9.54
N ASP A 124 17.98 -22.96 10.28
CA ASP A 124 18.37 -23.51 11.59
C ASP A 124 17.84 -22.64 12.77
N GLU A 125 16.83 -21.82 12.53
CA GLU A 125 16.28 -20.90 13.52
C GLU A 125 15.24 -21.60 14.42
N GLN A 126 14.68 -20.83 15.34
CA GLN A 126 13.73 -21.31 16.34
C GLN A 126 12.50 -21.97 15.70
N ASN A 127 12.01 -23.03 16.32
CA ASN A 127 10.77 -23.68 15.95
C ASN A 127 9.58 -22.80 16.32
N LEU A 128 8.66 -22.59 15.38
CA LEU A 128 7.48 -21.74 15.52
C LEU A 128 6.22 -22.57 15.56
N ASP A 129 5.35 -22.31 16.52
CA ASP A 129 4.01 -22.87 16.54
C ASP A 129 3.12 -22.14 15.51
N ILE A 130 2.51 -22.89 14.63
CA ILE A 130 1.71 -22.34 13.54
C ILE A 130 0.33 -22.97 13.44
N LYS A 131 -0.56 -22.26 12.80
CA LYS A 131 -1.79 -22.82 12.24
C LYS A 131 -1.70 -22.82 10.73
N ILE A 132 -2.10 -23.93 10.09
CA ILE A 132 -2.09 -24.04 8.64
C ILE A 132 -3.40 -24.60 8.13
N ARG A 133 -3.77 -24.24 6.91
CA ARG A 133 -4.82 -24.85 6.12
C ARG A 133 -4.45 -24.85 4.64
N LEU A 134 -5.18 -25.57 3.82
CA LEU A 134 -5.02 -25.50 2.38
C LEU A 134 -5.36 -24.10 1.86
N LYS A 135 -4.68 -23.71 0.77
CA LYS A 135 -4.89 -22.45 0.04
C LYS A 135 -5.29 -22.75 -1.41
N GLY A 136 -5.98 -21.78 -2.00
CA GLY A 136 -6.46 -21.76 -3.37
C GLY A 136 -7.96 -21.99 -3.42
N ASP A 137 -8.61 -21.44 -4.44
CA ASP A 137 -10.03 -21.64 -4.67
C ASP A 137 -10.23 -22.77 -5.70
N TRP A 138 -9.37 -22.83 -6.70
CA TRP A 138 -9.30 -23.91 -7.66
C TRP A 138 -8.40 -25.07 -7.21
N THR A 139 -8.61 -26.23 -7.78
CA THR A 139 -7.87 -27.46 -7.43
C THR A 139 -6.47 -27.55 -8.02
N ASP A 140 -6.04 -26.63 -8.85
CA ASP A 140 -4.67 -26.50 -9.35
C ASP A 140 -3.64 -26.35 -8.24
N HIS A 141 -4.02 -25.70 -7.13
CA HIS A 141 -3.24 -25.63 -5.90
C HIS A 141 -3.07 -26.97 -5.15
N LEU A 142 -3.80 -28.01 -5.53
CA LEU A 142 -3.95 -29.23 -4.75
C LEU A 142 -3.76 -30.51 -5.55
N ASN A 143 -3.76 -30.46 -6.88
CA ASN A 143 -3.79 -31.66 -7.74
C ASN A 143 -2.41 -32.28 -8.01
N THR A 144 -1.34 -31.61 -7.59
CA THR A 144 0.04 -32.08 -7.65
C THR A 144 0.54 -32.56 -6.28
N ASP A 145 1.80 -32.91 -6.15
CA ASP A 145 2.48 -33.20 -4.89
C ASP A 145 2.92 -31.94 -4.11
N LYS A 146 2.82 -30.77 -4.75
CA LYS A 146 3.08 -29.45 -4.16
C LYS A 146 1.76 -28.77 -3.78
N TRP A 147 1.24 -29.07 -2.60
CA TRP A 147 0.02 -28.44 -2.12
C TRP A 147 0.31 -27.04 -1.61
N SER A 148 -0.62 -26.12 -1.84
CA SER A 148 -0.54 -24.77 -1.32
C SER A 148 -1.15 -24.67 0.08
N TYR A 149 -0.45 -23.93 0.96
CA TYR A 149 -0.84 -23.75 2.36
C TYR A 149 -0.99 -22.28 2.69
N ARG A 150 -1.95 -21.95 3.53
CA ARG A 150 -2.03 -20.68 4.24
C ARG A 150 -1.49 -20.89 5.65
N VAL A 151 -0.52 -20.05 6.04
CA VAL A 151 0.19 -20.15 7.30
C VAL A 151 -0.15 -18.96 8.19
N HIS A 152 -0.35 -19.26 9.48
CA HIS A 152 -0.51 -18.26 10.52
C HIS A 152 0.40 -18.64 11.69
N ILE A 153 1.43 -17.84 11.96
CA ILE A 153 2.28 -17.96 13.14
C ILE A 153 1.46 -17.47 14.33
N THR A 154 1.40 -18.25 15.40
CA THR A 154 0.63 -17.87 16.59
C THR A 154 1.29 -16.69 17.31
N GLU A 155 0.51 -15.89 18.03
CA GLU A 155 0.99 -14.72 18.73
C GLU A 155 2.17 -15.08 19.65
N ASN A 156 3.19 -14.23 19.71
CA ASN A 156 4.44 -14.34 20.48
C ASN A 156 5.51 -15.31 19.98
N ASP A 157 5.29 -16.05 18.89
CA ASP A 157 6.26 -17.04 18.40
C ASP A 157 7.25 -16.48 17.35
N GLY A 158 7.15 -15.21 16.97
CA GLY A 158 8.06 -14.56 16.02
C GLY A 158 7.47 -14.39 14.62
N ALA A 159 8.33 -14.14 13.65
CA ALA A 159 7.97 -13.92 12.25
C ALA A 159 9.00 -14.53 11.30
N ILE A 160 8.60 -14.90 10.09
CA ILE A 160 9.50 -15.33 9.01
C ILE A 160 9.55 -14.24 7.97
N LEU A 161 10.75 -13.78 7.65
CA LEU A 161 10.95 -12.67 6.68
C LEU A 161 10.11 -11.43 7.03
N GLY A 162 9.86 -11.18 8.31
CA GLY A 162 9.02 -10.11 8.81
C GLY A 162 7.51 -10.33 8.64
N MET A 163 7.07 -11.55 8.34
CA MET A 163 5.66 -11.89 8.13
C MET A 163 5.18 -12.89 9.17
N ARG A 164 4.00 -12.68 9.73
CA ARG A 164 3.32 -13.63 10.63
C ARG A 164 2.21 -14.42 9.92
N ARG A 165 1.74 -13.91 8.81
CA ARG A 165 0.72 -14.56 7.96
C ARG A 165 1.15 -14.52 6.51
N PHE A 166 1.18 -15.66 5.88
CA PHE A 166 1.59 -15.79 4.48
C PHE A 166 1.06 -17.09 3.89
N SER A 167 1.26 -17.25 2.61
CA SER A 167 0.96 -18.49 1.89
C SER A 167 2.24 -19.12 1.40
N LEU A 168 2.28 -20.45 1.42
CA LEU A 168 3.29 -21.26 0.77
C LEU A 168 2.62 -21.94 -0.42
N GLN A 169 3.07 -21.68 -1.63
CA GLN A 169 2.39 -22.17 -2.83
C GLN A 169 3.39 -22.62 -3.91
N ALA A 170 2.93 -23.49 -4.79
CA ALA A 170 3.73 -23.92 -5.91
C ALA A 170 3.96 -22.77 -6.88
N PRO A 171 5.19 -22.51 -7.35
CA PRO A 171 5.49 -21.38 -8.23
C PRO A 171 4.68 -21.37 -9.54
N GLU A 172 4.30 -22.54 -10.05
CA GLU A 172 3.47 -22.69 -11.24
C GLU A 172 2.09 -22.05 -11.11
N THR A 173 1.54 -21.95 -9.90
CA THR A 173 0.22 -21.35 -9.66
C THR A 173 0.21 -19.83 -9.82
N ARG A 174 1.39 -19.22 -9.96
CA ARG A 174 1.59 -17.76 -10.12
C ARG A 174 2.60 -17.43 -11.23
N ASN A 175 2.63 -18.20 -12.29
CA ASN A 175 3.51 -17.95 -13.44
C ASN A 175 4.99 -17.79 -13.06
N TYR A 176 5.47 -18.58 -12.08
CA TYR A 176 6.87 -18.67 -11.68
C TYR A 176 7.49 -17.32 -11.28
N THR A 177 8.55 -16.91 -11.95
CA THR A 177 9.30 -15.67 -11.64
C THR A 177 8.62 -14.40 -12.12
N SER A 178 7.65 -14.49 -13.04
CA SER A 178 6.97 -13.30 -13.58
C SER A 178 6.16 -12.58 -12.52
N GLU A 179 5.47 -13.30 -11.64
CA GLU A 179 4.73 -12.71 -10.52
C GLU A 179 5.68 -11.99 -9.54
N TRP A 180 6.82 -12.60 -9.21
CA TRP A 180 7.83 -11.95 -8.38
C TRP A 180 8.32 -10.64 -8.99
N GLY A 181 8.66 -10.65 -10.29
CA GLY A 181 9.11 -9.46 -10.99
C GLY A 181 8.04 -8.36 -11.06
N TYR A 182 6.78 -8.73 -11.20
CA TYR A 182 5.65 -7.82 -11.16
C TYR A 182 5.54 -7.14 -9.79
N HIS A 183 5.61 -7.91 -8.68
CA HIS A 183 5.61 -7.36 -7.32
C HIS A 183 6.81 -6.43 -7.07
N GLN A 184 8.02 -6.77 -7.57
CA GLN A 184 9.17 -5.88 -7.46
C GLN A 184 8.95 -4.56 -8.20
N ASN A 185 8.35 -4.60 -9.39
CA ASN A 185 8.04 -3.37 -10.13
C ASN A 185 6.99 -2.51 -9.41
N LEU A 186 5.94 -3.11 -8.86
CA LEU A 186 4.94 -2.41 -8.07
C LEU A 186 5.56 -1.72 -6.85
N PHE A 187 6.40 -2.44 -6.12
CA PHE A 187 7.10 -1.91 -4.96
C PHE A 187 7.99 -0.70 -5.32
N LEU A 188 8.72 -0.77 -6.45
CA LEU A 188 9.53 0.36 -6.95
C LEU A 188 8.70 1.60 -7.29
N GLU A 189 7.44 1.41 -7.60
CA GLU A 189 6.49 2.46 -7.98
C GLU A 189 5.55 2.85 -6.83
N ASP A 190 5.88 2.47 -5.61
CA ASP A 190 5.13 2.78 -4.39
C ASP A 190 3.68 2.28 -4.38
N ILE A 191 3.41 1.18 -5.07
CA ILE A 191 2.13 0.49 -5.01
C ILE A 191 2.20 -0.62 -3.97
N LEU A 192 1.24 -0.64 -3.06
CA LEU A 192 1.12 -1.69 -2.05
C LEU A 192 1.01 -3.06 -2.70
N THR A 193 1.84 -3.99 -2.26
CA THR A 193 1.95 -5.31 -2.86
C THR A 193 2.47 -6.32 -1.84
N PRO A 194 1.98 -7.58 -1.83
CA PRO A 194 2.55 -8.62 -0.98
C PRO A 194 4.04 -8.82 -1.21
N ARG A 195 4.81 -8.97 -0.15
CA ARG A 195 6.17 -9.47 -0.25
C ARG A 195 6.13 -10.89 -0.81
N TYR A 196 7.00 -11.18 -1.75
CA TYR A 196 7.03 -12.45 -2.47
C TYR A 196 8.45 -12.98 -2.52
N TYR A 197 8.67 -14.24 -2.11
CA TYR A 197 10.00 -14.86 -2.02
C TYR A 197 9.94 -16.30 -2.50
N PHE A 198 11.10 -16.89 -2.81
CA PHE A 198 11.23 -18.32 -3.06
C PHE A 198 12.02 -18.99 -1.94
N VAL A 199 11.57 -20.18 -1.55
CA VAL A 199 12.17 -20.98 -0.48
C VAL A 199 12.19 -22.46 -0.90
N ASN A 200 13.13 -23.22 -0.36
CA ASN A 200 13.03 -24.66 -0.38
C ASN A 200 12.02 -25.13 0.65
N MET A 201 11.24 -26.16 0.33
CA MET A 201 10.19 -26.68 1.21
C MET A 201 10.43 -28.12 1.60
N VAL A 202 10.33 -28.38 2.89
CA VAL A 202 10.38 -29.75 3.47
C VAL A 202 9.11 -29.95 4.29
N VAL A 203 8.30 -30.94 3.96
CA VAL A 203 7.08 -31.26 4.69
C VAL A 203 7.24 -32.64 5.32
N ASN A 204 7.18 -32.73 6.66
CA ASN A 204 7.34 -33.98 7.40
C ASN A 204 8.61 -34.76 7.01
N GLY A 205 9.70 -34.06 6.72
CA GLY A 205 10.97 -34.65 6.30
C GLY A 205 11.06 -35.00 4.81
N GLU A 206 10.00 -34.75 4.01
CA GLU A 206 10.01 -34.95 2.57
C GLU A 206 10.26 -33.64 1.83
N HIS A 207 11.26 -33.62 0.95
CA HIS A 207 11.57 -32.46 0.12
C HIS A 207 10.50 -32.27 -0.96
N LYS A 208 9.92 -31.09 -1.00
CA LYS A 208 8.85 -30.71 -1.97
C LYS A 208 9.34 -29.80 -3.08
N GLY A 209 10.61 -29.38 -3.05
CA GLY A 209 11.18 -28.46 -4.03
C GLY A 209 10.98 -26.99 -3.65
N ILE A 210 11.07 -26.12 -4.64
CA ILE A 210 10.95 -24.67 -4.47
C ILE A 210 9.49 -24.27 -4.35
N TYR A 211 9.17 -23.48 -3.34
CA TYR A 211 7.87 -22.86 -3.10
C TYR A 211 7.97 -21.34 -3.15
N ALA A 212 6.89 -20.70 -3.53
CA ALA A 212 6.71 -19.27 -3.37
C ALA A 212 6.08 -18.98 -2.00
N VAL A 213 6.62 -17.99 -1.31
CA VAL A 213 6.06 -17.39 -0.09
C VAL A 213 5.40 -16.10 -0.48
N GLU A 214 4.10 -15.95 -0.25
CA GLU A 214 3.31 -14.77 -0.56
C GLU A 214 2.69 -14.23 0.71
N GLU A 215 2.95 -12.97 1.02
CA GLU A 215 2.45 -12.28 2.20
C GLU A 215 0.91 -12.21 2.22
N SER A 216 0.33 -12.24 3.41
CA SER A 216 -1.11 -12.00 3.59
C SER A 216 -1.40 -10.54 3.90
N PHE A 217 -2.67 -10.13 3.71
CA PHE A 217 -3.14 -8.76 3.94
C PHE A 217 -3.31 -8.50 5.44
N THR A 218 -2.26 -7.98 6.05
CA THR A 218 -2.19 -7.65 7.48
C THR A 218 -1.49 -6.31 7.67
N GLU A 219 -1.44 -5.83 8.89
CA GLU A 219 -0.64 -4.67 9.27
C GLU A 219 0.84 -4.83 8.90
N ASP A 220 1.38 -6.05 8.95
CA ASP A 220 2.78 -6.32 8.58
C ASP A 220 3.08 -5.88 7.13
N LEU A 221 2.11 -6.04 6.21
CA LEU A 221 2.21 -5.59 4.81
C LEU A 221 2.26 -4.06 4.73
N LEU A 222 1.37 -3.39 5.45
CA LEU A 222 1.27 -1.93 5.44
C LEU A 222 2.55 -1.29 6.00
N GLU A 223 2.96 -1.72 7.18
CA GLU A 223 4.14 -1.20 7.87
C GLU A 223 5.44 -1.47 7.10
N SER A 224 5.55 -2.64 6.43
CA SER A 224 6.74 -2.96 5.64
C SER A 224 6.92 -2.05 4.42
N GLN A 225 5.88 -1.36 4.01
CA GLN A 225 5.84 -0.44 2.87
C GLN A 225 5.51 0.99 3.31
N GLU A 226 5.84 1.33 4.55
CA GLU A 226 5.76 2.69 5.09
C GLU A 226 4.32 3.26 5.02
N ARG A 227 3.31 2.41 5.25
CA ARG A 227 1.91 2.82 5.44
C ARG A 227 1.53 2.64 6.90
N ARG A 228 0.74 3.60 7.41
CA ARG A 228 0.16 3.53 8.76
C ARG A 228 -0.80 2.34 8.85
N GLU A 229 -0.93 1.76 10.03
CA GLU A 229 -1.97 0.76 10.29
C GLU A 229 -3.35 1.35 9.96
N GLY A 230 -4.14 0.58 9.23
CA GLY A 230 -5.49 0.90 8.81
C GLY A 230 -6.17 -0.34 8.26
N VAL A 231 -7.42 -0.23 7.87
CA VAL A 231 -8.17 -1.39 7.43
C VAL A 231 -7.89 -1.76 5.98
N ILE A 232 -7.74 -3.06 5.72
CA ILE A 232 -7.70 -3.62 4.38
C ILE A 232 -9.04 -4.31 4.13
N ILE A 233 -9.74 -3.88 3.08
CA ILE A 233 -11.07 -4.39 2.72
C ILE A 233 -11.08 -5.06 1.36
N ARG A 234 -12.12 -5.87 1.14
CA ARG A 234 -12.42 -6.52 -0.14
C ARG A 234 -13.94 -6.65 -0.34
N MET A 235 -14.35 -6.89 -1.55
CA MET A 235 -15.70 -7.37 -1.85
C MET A 235 -15.76 -8.88 -1.54
N ASP A 236 -16.81 -9.32 -0.83
CA ASP A 236 -16.97 -10.72 -0.45
C ASP A 236 -17.21 -11.62 -1.67
N GLU A 237 -16.50 -12.73 -1.72
CA GLU A 237 -16.52 -13.65 -2.86
C GLU A 237 -17.13 -15.04 -2.52
N ASP A 238 -17.52 -15.25 -1.27
CA ASP A 238 -17.97 -16.58 -0.79
C ASP A 238 -19.18 -17.10 -1.54
N LEU A 239 -20.14 -16.22 -1.86
CA LEU A 239 -21.32 -16.62 -2.66
C LEU A 239 -20.94 -17.07 -4.06
N MET A 240 -19.98 -16.39 -4.69
CA MET A 240 -19.50 -16.76 -6.02
C MET A 240 -18.87 -18.17 -5.99
N TRP A 241 -18.00 -18.46 -5.03
CA TRP A 241 -17.35 -19.77 -4.94
C TRP A 241 -18.33 -20.90 -4.61
N ASN A 242 -19.29 -20.64 -3.74
CA ASN A 242 -20.37 -21.57 -3.44
C ASN A 242 -21.23 -21.90 -4.67
N ASP A 243 -21.56 -20.91 -5.49
CA ASP A 243 -22.32 -21.09 -6.70
C ASP A 243 -21.52 -21.83 -7.79
N LYS A 244 -20.22 -21.51 -7.93
CA LYS A 244 -19.31 -22.25 -8.81
C LYS A 244 -19.24 -23.74 -8.43
N ALA A 245 -19.09 -24.04 -7.14
CA ALA A 245 -19.06 -25.41 -6.64
C ALA A 245 -20.37 -26.16 -6.94
N ARG A 246 -21.50 -25.49 -6.76
CA ARG A 246 -22.83 -26.03 -7.09
C ARG A 246 -22.97 -26.33 -8.58
N TYR A 247 -22.51 -25.43 -9.44
CA TYR A 247 -22.57 -25.60 -10.90
C TYR A 247 -21.70 -26.75 -11.38
N ILE A 248 -20.46 -26.86 -10.95
CA ILE A 248 -19.55 -27.96 -11.31
C ILE A 248 -20.17 -29.31 -10.94
N ASN A 249 -20.92 -29.37 -9.85
CA ASN A 249 -21.62 -30.54 -9.40
C ASN A 249 -23.01 -30.78 -10.07
N GLY A 250 -23.28 -30.13 -11.19
CA GLY A 250 -24.49 -30.33 -11.99
C GLY A 250 -25.70 -29.48 -11.53
N GLY A 251 -25.47 -28.43 -10.76
CA GLY A 251 -26.45 -27.42 -10.43
C GLY A 251 -26.84 -26.58 -11.66
N SER A 252 -27.96 -25.87 -11.57
CA SER A 252 -28.49 -25.06 -12.68
C SER A 252 -28.20 -23.57 -12.49
N PHE A 253 -27.71 -22.90 -13.53
CA PHE A 253 -27.55 -21.44 -13.62
C PHE A 253 -28.77 -20.73 -14.20
N ILE A 254 -29.90 -21.33 -14.22
CA ILE A 254 -31.10 -20.84 -14.94
C ILE A 254 -31.50 -19.40 -14.59
N TRP A 255 -31.04 -18.89 -13.45
CA TRP A 255 -31.47 -17.60 -12.91
C TRP A 255 -30.46 -16.47 -13.06
N TYR A 256 -29.23 -16.78 -13.52
CA TYR A 256 -28.21 -15.76 -13.74
C TYR A 256 -28.23 -15.31 -15.22
N THR A 257 -28.13 -14.01 -15.44
CA THR A 257 -28.15 -13.40 -16.78
C THR A 257 -26.84 -13.57 -17.54
N TYR A 258 -26.18 -14.70 -17.38
CA TYR A 258 -24.89 -14.97 -18.02
C TYR A 258 -25.02 -15.27 -19.49
N LYS A 259 -24.17 -14.63 -20.26
CA LYS A 259 -23.99 -14.89 -21.69
C LYS A 259 -22.73 -15.69 -21.99
N ASP A 260 -21.88 -15.93 -21.01
CA ASP A 260 -20.54 -16.51 -21.23
C ASP A 260 -20.19 -17.55 -20.16
N GLU A 261 -19.75 -18.73 -20.59
CA GLU A 261 -19.45 -19.87 -19.72
C GLU A 261 -18.28 -19.61 -18.74
N GLY A 262 -17.47 -18.59 -18.98
CA GLY A 262 -16.32 -18.21 -18.15
C GLY A 262 -16.60 -17.21 -17.04
N SER A 263 -17.69 -16.45 -17.11
CA SER A 263 -17.97 -15.34 -16.18
C SER A 263 -19.13 -15.68 -15.25
N PHE A 264 -18.83 -16.15 -14.07
CA PHE A 264 -19.86 -16.51 -13.09
C PHE A 264 -20.55 -15.32 -12.42
N TRP A 265 -19.89 -14.16 -12.41
CA TRP A 265 -20.42 -12.92 -11.86
C TRP A 265 -19.96 -11.74 -12.70
N LEU A 266 -20.91 -10.92 -13.15
CA LEU A 266 -20.60 -9.67 -13.80
C LEU A 266 -20.08 -8.66 -12.76
N ALA A 267 -19.27 -7.71 -13.21
CA ALA A 267 -18.72 -6.67 -12.36
C ALA A 267 -19.82 -5.91 -11.60
N GLU A 268 -20.92 -5.58 -12.28
CA GLU A 268 -22.06 -4.86 -11.68
C GLU A 268 -22.73 -5.68 -10.57
N GLY A 269 -22.77 -7.00 -10.69
CA GLY A 269 -23.26 -7.88 -9.63
C GLY A 269 -22.34 -7.87 -8.40
N ALA A 270 -21.04 -7.80 -8.63
CA ALA A 270 -20.04 -7.75 -7.56
C ALA A 270 -20.09 -6.47 -6.73
N LEU A 271 -20.48 -5.33 -7.33
CA LEU A 271 -20.61 -4.05 -6.63
C LEU A 271 -21.65 -4.06 -5.51
N ASN A 272 -22.56 -5.03 -5.50
CA ASN A 272 -23.54 -5.20 -4.45
C ASN A 272 -23.15 -6.27 -3.42
N ASN A 273 -21.94 -6.85 -3.49
CA ASN A 273 -21.45 -7.79 -2.50
C ASN A 273 -21.11 -7.09 -1.19
N GLU A 274 -21.16 -7.83 -0.11
CA GLU A 274 -20.72 -7.35 1.19
C GLU A 274 -19.24 -6.94 1.13
N ILE A 275 -18.92 -5.82 1.76
CA ILE A 275 -17.55 -5.35 1.89
C ILE A 275 -17.02 -5.89 3.21
N THR A 276 -16.00 -6.72 3.15
CA THR A 276 -15.44 -7.44 4.30
C THR A 276 -13.99 -7.08 4.54
N PRO A 277 -13.58 -6.97 5.82
CA PRO A 277 -12.18 -6.70 6.15
C PRO A 277 -11.35 -7.98 6.17
N PHE A 278 -10.06 -7.86 5.94
CA PHE A 278 -9.09 -8.82 6.42
C PHE A 278 -8.91 -8.66 7.94
N ARG A 279 -8.68 -9.78 8.66
CA ARG A 279 -8.51 -9.76 10.13
C ARG A 279 -9.70 -9.18 10.92
N GLY A 280 -10.90 -9.50 10.53
CA GLY A 280 -12.13 -8.96 11.15
C GLY A 280 -12.19 -9.04 12.67
N ASN A 281 -11.64 -10.10 13.31
CA ASN A 281 -11.59 -10.21 14.77
C ASN A 281 -10.68 -9.15 15.40
N HIS A 282 -9.51 -8.88 14.83
CA HIS A 282 -8.61 -7.84 15.30
C HIS A 282 -9.25 -6.45 15.17
N ILE A 283 -9.89 -6.20 14.04
CA ILE A 283 -10.57 -4.93 13.76
C ILE A 283 -11.75 -4.74 14.73
N SER A 284 -12.52 -5.78 14.99
CA SER A 284 -13.68 -5.68 15.91
C SER A 284 -13.29 -5.44 17.37
N ASP A 285 -12.06 -5.78 17.74
CA ASP A 285 -11.53 -5.56 19.10
C ASP A 285 -10.96 -4.16 19.30
N ASP A 286 -10.76 -3.40 18.20
CA ASP A 286 -10.26 -2.03 18.20
C ASP A 286 -11.35 -1.05 17.73
N ASN A 287 -11.63 -0.02 18.53
CA ASN A 287 -12.69 0.94 18.22
C ASN A 287 -12.33 1.83 17.03
N ILE A 288 -11.06 2.22 16.88
CA ILE A 288 -10.61 3.09 15.79
C ILE A 288 -10.68 2.33 14.47
N LEU A 289 -10.08 1.13 14.43
CA LEU A 289 -10.13 0.28 13.24
C LEU A 289 -11.56 -0.11 12.85
N SER A 290 -12.47 -0.27 13.84
CA SER A 290 -13.89 -0.52 13.58
C SER A 290 -14.58 0.68 12.92
N GLU A 291 -14.27 1.90 13.33
CA GLU A 291 -14.79 3.13 12.72
C GLU A 291 -14.19 3.33 11.32
N GLU A 292 -12.90 3.08 11.14
CA GLU A 292 -12.25 3.09 9.83
C GLU A 292 -12.86 2.07 8.88
N LEU A 293 -13.14 0.86 9.35
CA LEU A 293 -13.84 -0.16 8.56
C LEU A 293 -15.20 0.32 8.08
N PHE A 294 -15.98 0.91 8.99
CA PHE A 294 -17.28 1.45 8.62
C PHE A 294 -17.14 2.54 7.55
N SER A 295 -16.19 3.43 7.74
CA SER A 295 -15.90 4.52 6.80
C SER A 295 -15.43 3.99 5.43
N ALA A 296 -14.47 3.08 5.42
CA ALA A 296 -13.97 2.47 4.19
C ALA A 296 -15.07 1.73 3.41
N ALA A 297 -15.93 1.00 4.14
CA ALA A 297 -17.04 0.26 3.55
C ALA A 297 -18.11 1.22 3.00
N GLU A 298 -18.44 2.28 3.74
CA GLU A 298 -19.41 3.29 3.29
C GLU A 298 -18.91 4.04 2.04
N LEU A 299 -17.65 4.45 2.03
CA LEU A 299 -17.03 5.09 0.87
C LEU A 299 -17.11 4.21 -0.38
N LEU A 300 -16.65 2.96 -0.27
CA LEU A 300 -16.67 2.03 -1.39
C LEU A 300 -18.10 1.71 -1.84
N TYR A 301 -19.03 1.55 -0.89
CA TYR A 301 -20.44 1.32 -1.18
C TYR A 301 -21.07 2.51 -1.89
N SER A 302 -20.90 3.72 -1.35
CA SER A 302 -21.47 4.95 -1.93
C SER A 302 -20.90 5.23 -3.32
N TYR A 303 -19.61 4.97 -3.51
CA TYR A 303 -19.00 5.06 -4.82
C TYR A 303 -19.58 4.06 -5.83
N ASN A 304 -19.71 2.79 -5.42
CA ASN A 304 -20.29 1.75 -6.26
C ASN A 304 -21.73 2.04 -6.68
N HIS A 305 -22.46 2.83 -5.88
CA HIS A 305 -23.83 3.26 -6.18
C HIS A 305 -23.91 4.65 -6.84
N GLY A 306 -22.78 5.27 -7.13
CA GLY A 306 -22.71 6.58 -7.81
C GLY A 306 -23.17 7.75 -6.95
N GLU A 307 -23.14 7.62 -5.62
CA GLU A 307 -23.51 8.66 -4.67
C GLU A 307 -22.39 9.68 -4.47
N ILE A 308 -21.15 9.24 -4.61
CA ILE A 308 -19.93 10.06 -4.50
C ILE A 308 -18.99 9.77 -5.67
N THR A 309 -18.04 10.67 -5.90
CA THR A 309 -17.09 10.60 -7.01
C THR A 309 -15.81 9.85 -6.65
N ALA A 310 -15.02 9.44 -7.65
CA ALA A 310 -13.83 8.64 -7.43
C ALA A 310 -12.75 9.38 -6.63
N ASP A 311 -12.57 10.66 -6.90
CA ASP A 311 -11.62 11.53 -6.21
C ASP A 311 -11.92 11.70 -4.70
N GLN A 312 -13.16 11.39 -4.29
CA GLN A 312 -13.54 11.35 -2.87
C GLN A 312 -13.20 10.01 -2.20
N VAL A 313 -12.87 8.99 -2.96
CA VAL A 313 -12.74 7.61 -2.48
C VAL A 313 -11.38 7.01 -2.80
N LEU A 314 -10.84 7.29 -3.99
CA LEU A 314 -9.64 6.64 -4.51
C LEU A 314 -8.44 7.60 -4.49
N ASP A 315 -7.29 7.09 -4.15
CA ASP A 315 -6.03 7.72 -4.53
C ASP A 315 -5.83 7.54 -6.04
N GLU A 316 -6.30 8.53 -6.82
CA GLU A 316 -6.36 8.44 -8.27
C GLU A 316 -4.97 8.25 -8.90
N GLU A 317 -3.93 8.80 -8.30
CA GLU A 317 -2.55 8.66 -8.81
C GLU A 317 -2.04 7.23 -8.60
N LEU A 318 -2.17 6.67 -7.41
CA LEU A 318 -1.77 5.29 -7.13
C LEU A 318 -2.60 4.28 -7.93
N TRP A 319 -3.89 4.50 -8.10
CA TRP A 319 -4.73 3.65 -8.94
C TRP A 319 -4.35 3.69 -10.42
N GLY A 320 -4.09 4.87 -10.97
CA GLY A 320 -3.62 5.01 -12.34
C GLY A 320 -2.28 4.34 -12.58
N ARG A 321 -1.35 4.50 -11.65
CA ARG A 321 -0.03 3.87 -11.66
C ARG A 321 -0.13 2.34 -11.56
N TYR A 322 -0.97 1.84 -10.65
CA TYR A 322 -1.26 0.42 -10.51
C TYR A 322 -1.76 -0.20 -11.82
N TYR A 323 -2.74 0.42 -12.46
CA TYR A 323 -3.28 -0.07 -13.72
C TYR A 323 -2.24 -0.04 -14.86
N ALA A 324 -1.41 0.99 -14.93
CA ALA A 324 -0.38 1.09 -15.95
C ALA A 324 0.67 -0.03 -15.83
N ILE A 325 1.13 -0.31 -14.61
CA ILE A 325 2.08 -1.40 -14.34
C ILE A 325 1.44 -2.76 -14.59
N THR A 326 0.22 -2.95 -14.12
CA THR A 326 -0.56 -4.18 -14.33
C THR A 326 -0.73 -4.48 -15.81
N ASP A 327 -1.00 -3.45 -16.61
CA ASP A 327 -1.16 -3.59 -18.04
C ASP A 327 0.18 -3.86 -18.74
N LEU A 328 1.26 -3.18 -18.34
CA LEU A 328 2.61 -3.48 -18.84
C LEU A 328 3.00 -4.94 -18.61
N TRP A 329 2.70 -5.49 -17.45
CA TRP A 329 2.98 -6.88 -17.07
C TRP A 329 1.90 -7.87 -17.54
N ALA A 330 0.88 -7.41 -18.25
CA ALA A 330 -0.29 -8.22 -18.61
C ALA A 330 -0.89 -8.99 -17.41
N ALA A 331 -0.84 -8.39 -16.23
CA ALA A 331 -1.21 -8.97 -14.95
C ALA A 331 -2.71 -8.72 -14.60
N GLY A 332 -3.56 -8.72 -15.62
CA GLY A 332 -4.97 -8.32 -15.50
C GLY A 332 -5.82 -9.20 -14.59
N HIS A 333 -5.37 -10.41 -14.25
CA HIS A 333 -6.09 -11.27 -13.30
C HIS A 333 -6.25 -10.62 -11.93
N GLY A 334 -5.25 -9.83 -11.49
CA GLY A 334 -5.30 -9.08 -10.23
C GLY A 334 -6.37 -7.99 -10.19
N THR A 335 -6.89 -7.57 -11.34
CA THR A 335 -7.97 -6.56 -11.42
C THR A 335 -9.37 -7.16 -11.44
N ALA A 336 -9.50 -8.50 -11.45
CA ALA A 336 -10.81 -9.13 -11.26
C ALA A 336 -11.39 -8.68 -9.90
N TRP A 337 -12.68 -8.38 -9.87
CA TRP A 337 -13.32 -7.82 -8.67
C TRP A 337 -13.04 -8.62 -7.39
N HIS A 338 -12.98 -9.96 -7.47
CA HIS A 338 -12.69 -10.84 -6.35
C HIS A 338 -11.21 -10.86 -5.95
N ASN A 339 -10.30 -10.30 -6.76
CA ASN A 339 -8.88 -10.12 -6.45
C ASN A 339 -8.55 -8.70 -5.99
N GLN A 340 -9.48 -7.74 -6.12
CA GLN A 340 -9.23 -6.37 -5.69
C GLN A 340 -9.15 -6.28 -4.17
N ARG A 341 -8.16 -5.55 -3.69
CA ARG A 341 -7.90 -5.28 -2.28
C ARG A 341 -7.67 -3.79 -2.13
N PHE A 342 -8.23 -3.22 -1.10
CA PHE A 342 -8.22 -1.79 -0.84
C PHE A 342 -7.67 -1.55 0.55
N TYR A 343 -6.66 -0.72 0.66
CA TYR A 343 -6.22 -0.16 1.93
C TYR A 343 -6.90 1.19 2.13
N TYR A 344 -7.61 1.35 3.22
CA TYR A 344 -8.10 2.64 3.65
C TYR A 344 -6.97 3.37 4.37
N ASN A 345 -6.46 4.43 3.75
CA ASN A 345 -5.46 5.28 4.37
C ASN A 345 -6.16 6.25 5.34
N PRO A 346 -5.99 6.10 6.67
CA PRO A 346 -6.73 6.91 7.63
C PRO A 346 -6.33 8.39 7.63
N VAL A 347 -5.20 8.74 6.99
CA VAL A 347 -4.73 10.12 6.92
C VAL A 347 -5.35 10.85 5.73
N SER A 348 -5.30 10.26 4.55
CA SER A 348 -5.91 10.86 3.35
C SER A 348 -7.42 10.66 3.29
N GLY A 349 -7.96 9.66 3.99
CA GLY A 349 -9.35 9.23 3.88
C GLY A 349 -9.67 8.55 2.55
N LEU A 350 -8.66 8.09 1.80
CA LEU A 350 -8.81 7.49 0.48
C LEU A 350 -8.46 6.00 0.50
N LEU A 351 -8.93 5.29 -0.54
CA LEU A 351 -8.62 3.90 -0.79
C LEU A 351 -7.43 3.78 -1.73
N GLU A 352 -6.34 3.19 -1.26
CA GLU A 352 -5.16 2.84 -2.06
C GLU A 352 -5.29 1.40 -2.58
N PRO A 353 -4.80 1.09 -3.80
CA PRO A 353 -4.82 -0.26 -4.32
C PRO A 353 -3.75 -1.12 -3.65
N ILE A 354 -4.11 -2.40 -3.38
CA ILE A 354 -3.11 -3.43 -3.06
C ILE A 354 -3.13 -4.45 -4.19
N ALA A 355 -2.01 -4.61 -4.87
CA ALA A 355 -1.88 -5.57 -5.94
C ALA A 355 -1.86 -7.01 -5.41
N PHE A 356 -2.57 -7.90 -6.10
CA PHE A 356 -2.65 -9.31 -5.72
C PHE A 356 -3.00 -10.17 -6.91
N ASP A 357 -2.41 -11.37 -7.00
CA ASP A 357 -2.77 -12.43 -7.95
C ASP A 357 -2.84 -11.95 -9.40
N GLY A 358 -1.75 -11.33 -9.85
CA GLY A 358 -1.67 -10.75 -11.20
C GLY A 358 -1.67 -11.79 -12.30
N LEU A 359 -1.14 -12.98 -12.04
CA LEU A 359 -0.80 -13.99 -13.06
C LEU A 359 -0.01 -13.35 -14.21
N ALA A 360 1.03 -12.60 -13.87
CA ALA A 360 1.82 -11.82 -14.81
C ALA A 360 2.31 -12.67 -15.98
N LEU A 361 1.84 -12.38 -17.19
CA LEU A 361 2.11 -13.13 -18.43
C LEU A 361 2.63 -12.20 -19.51
N PRO A 362 3.91 -11.88 -19.51
CA PRO A 362 4.48 -10.91 -20.44
C PRO A 362 4.34 -11.27 -21.91
N THR A 363 4.09 -12.52 -22.28
CA THR A 363 4.06 -12.97 -23.68
C THR A 363 2.69 -13.22 -24.26
N LYS A 364 1.72 -13.66 -23.45
CA LYS A 364 0.45 -14.21 -23.96
C LYS A 364 -0.57 -13.11 -24.31
N TYR A 365 -0.57 -12.00 -23.59
CA TYR A 365 -1.60 -10.94 -23.68
C TYR A 365 -1.06 -9.61 -24.23
N LYS A 366 -0.06 -9.66 -25.05
CA LYS A 366 0.67 -8.50 -25.57
C LYS A 366 -0.08 -7.62 -26.56
N ARG A 367 -1.28 -7.97 -26.96
CA ARG A 367 -2.02 -7.28 -28.03
C ARG A 367 -3.21 -6.44 -27.57
N ASP A 368 -3.60 -6.56 -26.32
CA ASP A 368 -4.79 -5.88 -25.81
C ASP A 368 -4.42 -4.87 -24.74
N VAL A 369 -4.84 -3.62 -24.91
CA VAL A 369 -4.80 -2.61 -23.86
C VAL A 369 -5.91 -2.96 -22.87
N LEU A 370 -5.56 -2.98 -21.57
CA LEU A 370 -6.50 -3.31 -20.51
C LEU A 370 -7.24 -4.63 -20.74
N ALA A 371 -6.69 -5.50 -21.60
CA ALA A 371 -7.24 -6.81 -21.85
C ALA A 371 -7.30 -7.61 -20.56
N HIS A 372 -8.42 -8.24 -20.31
CA HIS A 372 -8.67 -9.04 -19.10
C HIS A 372 -8.86 -8.27 -17.79
N LEU A 373 -9.09 -6.97 -17.85
CA LEU A 373 -9.51 -6.24 -16.69
C LEU A 373 -11.00 -6.47 -16.45
N PHE A 374 -11.30 -7.50 -15.68
CA PHE A 374 -12.66 -8.03 -15.50
C PHE A 374 -13.61 -7.14 -14.70
N SER A 375 -13.19 -5.99 -14.19
CA SER A 375 -14.03 -5.16 -13.32
C SER A 375 -13.60 -3.71 -13.28
N LEU A 376 -13.13 -3.21 -14.43
CA LEU A 376 -12.50 -1.91 -14.48
C LEU A 376 -13.43 -0.71 -14.47
N GLU A 377 -14.61 -0.88 -15.01
CA GLU A 377 -15.42 0.30 -15.33
C GLU A 377 -15.62 1.27 -14.17
N PRO A 378 -15.92 0.84 -12.95
CA PRO A 378 -16.09 1.80 -11.87
C PRO A 378 -14.80 2.53 -11.49
N PHE A 379 -13.69 1.83 -11.37
CA PHE A 379 -12.46 2.39 -10.80
C PHE A 379 -11.53 3.02 -11.84
N PHE A 380 -11.51 2.49 -13.05
CA PHE A 380 -10.69 3.01 -14.14
C PHE A 380 -11.32 4.21 -14.86
N ASN A 381 -12.67 4.23 -14.99
CA ASN A 381 -13.38 5.26 -15.77
C ASN A 381 -13.49 6.60 -15.03
N THR A 382 -12.45 7.00 -14.33
CA THR A 382 -12.34 8.29 -13.65
C THR A 382 -11.22 9.12 -14.27
N PRO A 383 -11.44 10.40 -14.51
CA PRO A 383 -10.46 11.23 -15.21
C PRO A 383 -9.08 11.26 -14.54
N GLY A 384 -9.02 11.36 -13.22
CA GLY A 384 -7.77 11.40 -12.49
C GLY A 384 -6.99 10.09 -12.57
N VAL A 385 -7.65 8.94 -12.38
CA VAL A 385 -7.03 7.61 -12.56
C VAL A 385 -6.52 7.44 -13.99
N GLN A 386 -7.32 7.82 -14.98
CA GLN A 386 -6.94 7.68 -16.40
C GLN A 386 -5.80 8.63 -16.79
N LYS A 387 -5.76 9.83 -16.21
CA LYS A 387 -4.63 10.76 -16.35
C LYS A 387 -3.35 10.12 -15.83
N ALA A 388 -3.35 9.70 -14.59
CA ALA A 388 -2.20 9.06 -13.96
C ALA A 388 -1.77 7.77 -14.68
N TYR A 389 -2.72 7.01 -15.24
CA TYR A 389 -2.46 5.85 -16.07
C TYR A 389 -1.68 6.23 -17.35
N ILE A 390 -2.11 7.26 -18.09
CA ILE A 390 -1.43 7.70 -19.31
C ILE A 390 -0.03 8.27 -19.00
N GLU A 391 0.08 9.15 -18.00
CA GLU A 391 1.37 9.70 -17.55
C GLU A 391 2.34 8.60 -17.17
N THR A 392 1.86 7.59 -16.45
CA THR A 392 2.67 6.45 -16.04
C THR A 392 3.06 5.59 -17.24
N LEU A 393 2.14 5.27 -18.15
CA LEU A 393 2.45 4.49 -19.34
C LEU A 393 3.52 5.18 -20.21
N GLU A 394 3.44 6.49 -20.42
CA GLU A 394 4.47 7.22 -21.18
C GLU A 394 5.85 7.04 -20.53
N ARG A 395 5.92 7.01 -19.21
CA ARG A 395 7.18 6.85 -18.46
C ARG A 395 7.69 5.42 -18.45
N ILE A 396 6.82 4.45 -18.15
CA ILE A 396 7.24 3.04 -17.93
C ILE A 396 7.42 2.23 -19.22
N THR A 397 6.93 2.71 -20.35
CA THR A 397 7.10 2.03 -21.65
C THR A 397 8.36 2.42 -22.39
N THR A 398 9.23 3.21 -21.78
CA THR A 398 10.53 3.58 -22.36
C THR A 398 11.56 2.44 -22.24
N PRO A 399 12.50 2.29 -23.20
CA PRO A 399 13.58 1.31 -23.07
C PRO A 399 14.46 1.52 -21.84
N GLU A 400 14.59 2.78 -21.40
CA GLU A 400 15.34 3.18 -20.21
C GLU A 400 14.69 2.60 -18.94
N TYR A 401 13.37 2.57 -18.87
CA TYR A 401 12.64 2.01 -17.74
C TYR A 401 12.88 0.50 -17.62
N ILE A 402 12.77 -0.26 -18.72
CA ILE A 402 13.07 -1.70 -18.71
C ILE A 402 14.53 -1.95 -18.31
N THR A 403 15.44 -1.07 -18.77
CA THR A 403 16.85 -1.15 -18.38
C THR A 403 17.02 -0.89 -16.89
N MET A 404 16.28 0.06 -16.33
CA MET A 404 16.25 0.35 -14.89
C MET A 404 15.77 -0.87 -14.12
N LEU A 405 14.65 -1.51 -14.51
CA LEU A 405 14.15 -2.73 -13.87
C LEU A 405 15.18 -3.86 -13.88
N LYS A 406 15.90 -4.05 -15.02
CA LYS A 406 16.98 -5.04 -15.12
C LYS A 406 18.11 -4.75 -14.13
N ASN A 407 18.46 -3.49 -13.93
CA ASN A 407 19.52 -3.08 -13.03
C ASN A 407 19.09 -3.22 -11.56
N GLU A 408 17.81 -2.98 -11.26
CA GLU A 408 17.29 -3.03 -9.89
C GLU A 408 17.13 -4.47 -9.38
N PHE A 409 16.58 -5.37 -10.19
CA PHE A 409 16.28 -6.73 -9.73
C PHE A 409 16.57 -7.83 -10.77
N GLY A 410 17.20 -7.51 -11.90
CA GLY A 410 17.43 -8.49 -12.98
C GLY A 410 18.36 -9.62 -12.57
N ASP A 411 19.37 -9.37 -11.74
CA ASP A 411 20.30 -10.39 -11.26
C ASP A 411 19.58 -11.39 -10.35
N GLU A 412 18.78 -10.91 -9.39
CA GLU A 412 18.01 -11.75 -8.48
C GLU A 412 16.93 -12.55 -9.22
N LEU A 413 16.23 -11.91 -10.16
CA LEU A 413 15.28 -12.59 -11.04
C LEU A 413 15.95 -13.71 -11.85
N GLY A 414 17.15 -13.46 -12.34
CA GLY A 414 17.95 -14.43 -13.08
C GLY A 414 18.39 -15.61 -12.23
N GLU A 415 18.73 -15.37 -10.94
CA GLU A 415 19.03 -16.44 -9.98
C GLU A 415 17.80 -17.32 -9.73
N TYR A 416 16.64 -16.72 -9.43
CA TYR A 416 15.39 -17.46 -9.23
C TYR A 416 14.97 -18.23 -10.48
N TYR A 417 15.07 -17.60 -11.64
CA TYR A 417 14.80 -18.26 -12.92
C TYR A 417 15.66 -19.51 -13.12
N SER A 418 16.96 -19.41 -12.89
CA SER A 418 17.89 -20.52 -13.04
C SER A 418 17.53 -21.68 -12.11
N LEU A 419 17.20 -21.38 -10.86
CA LEU A 419 16.83 -22.40 -9.87
C LEU A 419 15.50 -23.10 -10.21
N LEU A 420 14.53 -22.37 -10.72
CA LEU A 420 13.26 -22.93 -11.15
C LEU A 420 13.41 -23.76 -12.44
N VAL A 421 14.23 -23.30 -13.39
CA VAL A 421 14.54 -24.08 -14.59
C VAL A 421 15.20 -25.41 -14.20
N ASP A 422 16.21 -25.38 -13.33
CA ASP A 422 16.89 -26.59 -12.87
C ASP A 422 15.94 -27.59 -12.21
N GLU A 423 14.95 -27.12 -11.45
CA GLU A 423 13.94 -27.97 -10.82
C GLU A 423 12.93 -28.54 -11.84
N TYR A 424 12.45 -27.70 -12.77
CA TYR A 424 11.35 -28.04 -13.65
C TYR A 424 11.79 -28.67 -14.99
N GLU A 425 13.04 -28.50 -15.45
CA GLU A 425 13.54 -29.17 -16.65
C GLU A 425 13.44 -30.70 -16.58
N ASN A 426 13.64 -31.26 -15.41
CA ASN A 426 13.53 -32.70 -15.17
C ASN A 426 12.08 -33.21 -15.13
N LYS A 427 11.09 -32.34 -14.98
CA LYS A 427 9.67 -32.71 -14.83
C LYS A 427 8.91 -32.83 -16.13
N LYS A 428 9.52 -32.69 -17.30
CA LYS A 428 8.88 -32.78 -18.65
C LYS A 428 7.58 -31.94 -18.71
N LEU A 429 7.68 -30.66 -18.42
CA LEU A 429 6.54 -29.74 -18.51
C LEU A 429 5.89 -29.78 -19.90
N PRO A 430 4.57 -29.67 -20.00
CA PRO A 430 3.88 -29.35 -21.26
C PRO A 430 4.46 -28.08 -21.91
N ASP A 431 4.44 -27.98 -23.24
CA ASP A 431 5.00 -26.84 -23.96
C ASP A 431 4.35 -25.49 -23.53
N GLU A 432 3.07 -25.52 -23.16
CA GLU A 432 2.38 -24.33 -22.63
C GLU A 432 2.95 -23.87 -21.29
N GLU A 433 3.12 -24.77 -20.32
CA GLU A 433 3.70 -24.43 -19.01
C GLU A 433 5.17 -24.04 -19.13
N ARG A 434 5.94 -24.71 -20.00
CA ARG A 434 7.33 -24.33 -20.28
C ARG A 434 7.42 -22.91 -20.83
N SER A 435 6.43 -22.43 -21.59
CA SER A 435 6.39 -21.05 -22.09
C SER A 435 6.18 -20.01 -21.00
N LEU A 436 5.73 -20.39 -19.82
CA LEU A 436 5.56 -19.50 -18.66
C LEU A 436 6.87 -19.35 -17.86
N LEU A 437 7.72 -20.38 -17.91
CA LEU A 437 9.02 -20.37 -17.24
C LEU A 437 10.06 -19.70 -18.15
N GLN A 438 10.03 -18.39 -18.21
CA GLN A 438 10.95 -17.55 -19.00
C GLN A 438 11.20 -16.20 -18.33
N LEU A 439 12.32 -15.59 -18.65
CA LEU A 439 12.60 -14.21 -18.21
C LEU A 439 11.65 -13.22 -18.93
N PRO A 440 11.08 -12.24 -18.22
CA PRO A 440 10.00 -11.38 -18.74
C PRO A 440 10.49 -10.30 -19.75
N TRP A 441 11.79 -10.14 -19.93
CA TRP A 441 12.37 -8.97 -20.59
C TRP A 441 11.92 -8.76 -22.04
N GLU A 442 11.85 -9.84 -22.81
CA GLU A 442 11.39 -9.76 -24.21
C GLU A 442 9.91 -9.41 -24.28
N SER A 443 9.13 -9.96 -23.37
CA SER A 443 7.70 -9.71 -23.28
C SER A 443 7.41 -8.27 -22.85
N LEU A 444 8.14 -7.76 -21.86
CA LEU A 444 8.03 -6.37 -21.42
C LEU A 444 8.40 -5.40 -22.54
N ALA A 445 9.49 -5.69 -23.30
CA ALA A 445 9.85 -4.88 -24.45
C ALA A 445 8.75 -4.88 -25.54
N ALA A 446 8.17 -6.05 -25.81
CA ALA A 446 7.08 -6.17 -26.79
C ALA A 446 5.80 -5.44 -26.32
N ARG A 447 5.51 -5.45 -25.02
CA ARG A 447 4.41 -4.68 -24.39
C ARG A 447 4.68 -3.18 -24.49
N SER A 448 5.89 -2.73 -24.17
CA SER A 448 6.29 -1.33 -24.34
C SER A 448 6.08 -0.84 -25.75
N ASP A 449 6.58 -1.57 -26.76
CA ASP A 449 6.38 -1.23 -28.16
C ASP A 449 4.90 -1.18 -28.56
N PHE A 450 4.09 -2.02 -27.96
CA PHE A 450 2.65 -2.02 -28.16
C PHE A 450 2.02 -0.74 -27.59
N PHE A 451 2.33 -0.37 -26.35
CA PHE A 451 1.76 0.84 -25.72
C PHE A 451 2.23 2.12 -26.37
N ILE A 452 3.49 2.23 -26.76
CA ILE A 452 4.01 3.40 -27.51
C ILE A 452 3.14 3.68 -28.74
N ARG A 453 2.70 2.63 -29.45
CA ARG A 453 1.79 2.79 -30.60
C ARG A 453 0.39 3.21 -30.18
N HIS A 454 -0.13 2.69 -29.05
CA HIS A 454 -1.46 3.03 -28.55
C HIS A 454 -1.53 4.43 -27.93
N LEU A 455 -0.42 4.94 -27.39
CA LEU A 455 -0.29 6.33 -26.95
C LEU A 455 -0.17 7.32 -28.13
N SER A 456 -0.25 6.82 -29.37
CA SER A 456 -0.21 7.63 -30.58
C SER A 456 -1.39 7.30 -31.51
N PRO A 457 -2.63 7.48 -31.07
CA PRO A 457 -3.81 7.17 -31.89
C PRO A 457 -3.92 8.11 -33.10
N GLU A 458 -4.44 7.59 -34.21
CA GLU A 458 -4.64 8.41 -35.40
C GLU A 458 -5.86 9.35 -35.27
N GLN A 459 -6.90 8.91 -34.57
CA GLN A 459 -8.14 9.67 -34.40
C GLN A 459 -8.70 9.49 -32.97
N PRO A 460 -8.13 10.14 -31.98
CA PRO A 460 -8.63 10.06 -30.60
C PRO A 460 -10.00 10.69 -30.42
N ILE A 461 -10.37 11.67 -31.23
CA ILE A 461 -11.67 12.32 -31.25
C ILE A 461 -12.28 12.24 -32.65
N ARG A 462 -13.58 12.04 -32.73
CA ARG A 462 -14.37 12.36 -33.92
C ARG A 462 -15.19 13.61 -33.67
N GLY A 463 -15.23 14.50 -34.67
CA GLY A 463 -16.01 15.72 -34.55
C GLY A 463 -16.57 16.20 -35.88
N ASN A 464 -17.69 16.85 -35.77
CA ASN A 464 -18.38 17.51 -36.87
C ASN A 464 -18.78 18.90 -36.45
N TYR A 465 -18.85 19.80 -37.40
CA TYR A 465 -19.36 21.16 -37.17
C TYR A 465 -20.46 21.56 -38.13
N HIS A 466 -21.27 22.53 -37.70
CA HIS A 466 -22.17 23.27 -38.53
C HIS A 466 -22.35 24.69 -37.97
N ILE A 467 -22.85 25.62 -38.77
CA ILE A 467 -23.10 26.97 -38.31
C ILE A 467 -24.54 27.09 -37.84
N VAL A 468 -24.71 27.62 -36.64
CA VAL A 468 -26.00 27.95 -36.03
C VAL A 468 -26.09 29.44 -35.76
N LYS A 469 -27.30 29.98 -35.75
CA LYS A 469 -27.57 31.36 -35.33
C LYS A 469 -28.35 31.36 -34.02
N LYS A 470 -27.80 32.05 -33.04
CA LYS A 470 -28.44 32.22 -31.73
C LYS A 470 -28.45 33.71 -31.39
N ASP A 471 -29.63 34.26 -31.07
CA ASP A 471 -29.81 35.69 -30.73
C ASP A 471 -29.23 36.68 -31.74
N GLY A 472 -29.22 36.30 -33.04
CA GLY A 472 -28.68 37.12 -34.13
C GLY A 472 -27.18 37.01 -34.38
N GLU A 473 -26.44 36.30 -33.56
CA GLU A 473 -25.02 35.99 -33.69
C GLU A 473 -24.81 34.62 -34.33
N SER A 474 -23.71 34.44 -35.05
CA SER A 474 -23.31 33.18 -35.65
C SER A 474 -22.31 32.41 -34.80
N PHE A 475 -22.55 31.13 -34.67
CA PHE A 475 -21.65 30.21 -33.93
C PHE A 475 -21.35 29.01 -34.80
N ILE A 476 -20.15 28.48 -34.65
CA ILE A 476 -19.81 27.12 -35.04
C ILE A 476 -20.34 26.22 -33.93
N GLN A 477 -21.34 25.42 -34.19
CA GLN A 477 -21.71 24.30 -33.33
C GLN A 477 -20.75 23.15 -33.68
N LEU A 478 -19.98 22.75 -32.72
CA LEU A 478 -19.00 21.68 -32.84
C LEU A 478 -19.42 20.52 -31.94
N ASP A 479 -19.67 19.38 -32.55
CA ASP A 479 -20.12 18.17 -31.87
C ASP A 479 -19.00 17.15 -31.87
N LEU A 480 -18.49 16.77 -30.67
CA LEU A 480 -17.30 15.96 -30.48
C LEU A 480 -17.61 14.65 -29.74
N VAL A 481 -17.01 13.57 -30.20
CA VAL A 481 -17.07 12.25 -29.56
C VAL A 481 -15.67 11.78 -29.24
N ASN A 482 -15.40 11.43 -28.02
CA ASN A 482 -14.17 10.76 -27.63
C ASN A 482 -14.23 9.28 -28.08
N MET A 483 -13.26 8.86 -28.87
CA MET A 483 -13.14 7.49 -29.41
C MET A 483 -12.22 6.61 -28.58
N MET A 484 -11.63 7.18 -27.52
CA MET A 484 -10.67 6.49 -26.66
C MET A 484 -11.38 5.96 -25.40
N ILE A 485 -10.77 4.99 -24.76
CA ILE A 485 -11.16 4.52 -23.43
C ILE A 485 -10.63 5.41 -22.30
N VAL A 486 -9.88 6.44 -22.64
CA VAL A 486 -9.30 7.44 -21.75
C VAL A 486 -9.76 8.84 -22.15
N PRO A 487 -9.76 9.83 -21.25
CA PRO A 487 -10.10 11.20 -21.59
C PRO A 487 -9.13 11.81 -22.58
N VAL A 488 -9.63 12.74 -23.36
CA VAL A 488 -8.85 13.53 -24.34
C VAL A 488 -8.97 15.00 -23.97
N GLU A 489 -7.84 15.65 -23.84
CA GLU A 489 -7.73 17.09 -23.59
C GLU A 489 -7.75 17.84 -24.92
N ILE A 490 -8.57 18.89 -25.01
CA ILE A 490 -8.69 19.73 -26.18
C ILE A 490 -8.01 21.08 -25.92
N ASN A 491 -6.91 21.32 -26.59
CA ASN A 491 -6.09 22.51 -26.39
C ASN A 491 -6.52 23.67 -27.29
N ASP A 492 -6.59 23.41 -28.60
CA ASP A 492 -6.83 24.45 -29.60
C ASP A 492 -7.81 24.03 -30.67
N PHE A 493 -8.47 25.03 -31.24
CA PHE A 493 -9.28 24.93 -32.45
C PHE A 493 -8.62 25.73 -33.58
N LEU A 494 -8.39 25.06 -34.71
CA LEU A 494 -7.73 25.60 -35.87
C LEU A 494 -8.73 25.85 -37.01
N ILE A 495 -8.67 27.03 -37.62
CA ILE A 495 -9.39 27.35 -38.85
C ILE A 495 -8.35 27.95 -39.83
N GLY A 496 -7.98 27.23 -40.89
CA GLY A 496 -6.88 27.58 -41.73
C GLY A 496 -5.57 27.73 -40.97
N ASP A 497 -4.97 28.92 -40.99
CA ASP A 497 -3.75 29.25 -40.23
C ASP A 497 -4.09 29.89 -38.85
N SER A 498 -5.36 30.09 -38.54
CA SER A 498 -5.80 30.71 -37.28
C SER A 498 -5.93 29.69 -36.19
N GLN A 499 -5.21 29.88 -35.07
CA GLN A 499 -5.26 29.06 -33.87
C GLN A 499 -6.00 29.80 -32.76
N GLN A 500 -6.92 29.14 -32.10
CA GLN A 500 -7.66 29.68 -30.97
C GLN A 500 -7.58 28.67 -29.83
N VAL A 501 -7.17 29.12 -28.65
CA VAL A 501 -7.21 28.30 -27.43
C VAL A 501 -8.65 27.85 -27.19
N PHE A 502 -8.85 26.56 -27.02
CA PHE A 502 -10.17 25.99 -26.79
C PHE A 502 -10.68 26.42 -25.40
N LYS A 503 -11.95 26.80 -25.30
CA LYS A 503 -12.47 27.36 -24.07
C LYS A 503 -13.62 26.53 -23.53
N LYS A 504 -13.57 26.19 -22.25
CA LYS A 504 -14.63 25.45 -21.53
C LYS A 504 -15.99 26.18 -21.62
N GLU A 505 -15.99 27.48 -21.60
CA GLU A 505 -17.21 28.32 -21.71
C GLU A 505 -17.97 28.16 -23.01
N TRP A 506 -17.38 27.58 -24.06
CA TRP A 506 -18.06 27.28 -25.31
C TRP A 506 -18.97 26.05 -25.22
N CYS A 507 -18.81 25.25 -24.18
CA CYS A 507 -19.64 24.08 -23.95
C CYS A 507 -21.09 24.50 -23.62
N VAL A 508 -22.04 23.95 -24.34
CA VAL A 508 -23.48 24.20 -24.14
C VAL A 508 -24.20 23.03 -23.48
N ASP A 509 -23.51 21.93 -23.33
CA ASP A 509 -24.03 20.70 -22.72
C ASP A 509 -23.94 20.75 -21.21
N GLU A 510 -25.03 20.38 -20.52
CA GLU A 510 -25.03 20.26 -19.06
C GLU A 510 -23.95 19.29 -18.58
N PHE A 511 -23.58 18.30 -19.39
CA PHE A 511 -22.51 17.34 -19.14
C PHE A 511 -21.13 18.03 -19.00
N CYS A 512 -20.78 18.98 -19.88
CA CYS A 512 -19.53 19.72 -19.71
C CYS A 512 -19.56 20.72 -18.56
N GLN A 513 -20.75 21.25 -18.23
CA GLN A 513 -20.90 22.24 -17.18
C GLN A 513 -20.76 21.61 -15.78
N SER A 514 -21.10 20.33 -15.67
CA SER A 514 -20.99 19.55 -14.43
C SER A 514 -19.62 18.92 -14.21
N GLN A 515 -18.73 18.93 -15.21
CA GLN A 515 -17.37 18.43 -15.06
C GLN A 515 -16.49 19.47 -14.35
N ASN A 516 -16.42 19.38 -13.04
CA ASN A 516 -15.34 20.02 -12.29
C ASN A 516 -14.06 19.18 -12.45
N VAL A 517 -13.33 19.42 -13.52
CA VAL A 517 -11.95 18.98 -13.62
C VAL A 517 -11.11 20.11 -13.02
N ASP A 518 -10.27 19.79 -12.01
CA ASP A 518 -9.62 20.77 -11.15
C ASP A 518 -8.56 21.64 -11.81
N ASN A 519 -8.46 21.67 -13.13
CA ASN A 519 -7.52 22.53 -13.82
C ASN A 519 -8.24 23.69 -14.51
N ILE A 520 -8.02 24.88 -13.98
CA ILE A 520 -8.51 26.15 -14.50
C ILE A 520 -7.99 26.32 -15.95
N GLY A 521 -8.82 26.02 -16.94
CA GLY A 521 -8.56 26.29 -18.36
C GLY A 521 -8.48 25.08 -19.29
N GLU A 522 -8.35 23.86 -18.78
CA GLU A 522 -8.28 22.65 -19.62
C GLU A 522 -9.69 22.14 -19.98
N MET A 523 -9.88 21.81 -21.26
CA MET A 523 -11.11 21.18 -21.73
C MET A 523 -10.87 19.70 -21.95
N ILE A 524 -11.49 18.86 -21.14
CA ILE A 524 -11.34 17.42 -21.17
C ILE A 524 -12.65 16.79 -21.68
N LEU A 525 -12.53 15.94 -22.69
CA LEU A 525 -13.61 15.15 -23.23
C LEU A 525 -13.53 13.72 -22.71
N LEU A 526 -14.46 13.33 -21.87
CA LEU A 526 -14.49 12.00 -21.26
C LEU A 526 -14.79 10.89 -22.28
N PRO A 527 -14.40 9.64 -22.01
CA PRO A 527 -14.81 8.48 -22.79
C PRO A 527 -16.33 8.33 -22.83
N SER A 528 -16.82 7.77 -23.92
CA SER A 528 -18.24 7.40 -24.02
C SER A 528 -18.57 6.29 -23.03
N LYS A 529 -19.71 6.40 -22.33
CA LYS A 529 -20.23 5.34 -21.48
C LYS A 529 -21.06 4.37 -22.33
N ASP A 530 -21.05 3.10 -21.97
CA ASP A 530 -21.91 2.04 -22.54
C ASP A 530 -21.87 1.92 -24.08
N ASN A 531 -20.78 2.34 -24.74
CA ASN A 531 -20.64 2.40 -26.20
C ASN A 531 -21.71 3.27 -26.92
N ASP A 532 -22.37 4.18 -26.23
CA ASP A 532 -23.40 5.03 -26.84
C ASP A 532 -22.81 6.15 -27.70
N PHE A 533 -21.52 6.46 -27.59
CA PHE A 533 -20.79 7.46 -28.38
C PHE A 533 -21.58 8.77 -28.61
N LEU A 534 -22.24 9.24 -27.56
CA LEU A 534 -22.98 10.49 -27.59
C LEU A 534 -22.02 11.67 -27.71
N PRO A 535 -22.26 12.60 -28.64
CA PRO A 535 -21.40 13.75 -28.81
C PRO A 535 -21.67 14.83 -27.77
N VAL A 536 -20.64 15.57 -27.47
CA VAL A 536 -20.66 16.76 -26.63
C VAL A 536 -20.62 17.99 -27.52
N SER A 537 -21.53 18.96 -27.32
CA SER A 537 -21.70 20.12 -28.17
C SER A 537 -21.09 21.40 -27.63
N PHE A 538 -20.41 22.14 -28.49
CA PHE A 538 -19.77 23.42 -28.19
C PHE A 538 -20.28 24.51 -29.15
N LEU A 539 -20.45 25.73 -28.67
CA LEU A 539 -20.78 26.91 -29.49
C LEU A 539 -19.62 27.88 -29.50
N ILE A 540 -18.90 27.90 -30.61
CA ILE A 540 -17.75 28.77 -30.83
C ILE A 540 -18.19 30.01 -31.60
N PRO A 541 -18.06 31.23 -31.05
CA PRO A 541 -18.42 32.44 -31.80
C PRO A 541 -17.62 32.55 -33.11
N THR A 542 -18.32 32.82 -34.21
CA THR A 542 -17.66 32.94 -35.52
C THR A 542 -18.26 34.08 -36.34
N LYS A 543 -17.42 34.58 -37.25
CA LYS A 543 -17.85 35.52 -38.32
C LYS A 543 -17.80 34.87 -39.71
N ASN A 544 -17.25 33.65 -39.79
CA ASN A 544 -17.12 32.93 -41.03
C ASN A 544 -18.44 32.32 -41.49
N SER A 545 -18.65 32.26 -42.79
CA SER A 545 -19.75 31.46 -43.36
C SER A 545 -19.40 29.98 -43.42
N GLU A 546 -20.38 29.11 -43.62
CA GLU A 546 -20.17 27.67 -43.76
C GLU A 546 -19.34 27.33 -44.99
N GLU A 547 -19.48 28.10 -46.08
CA GLU A 547 -18.65 27.98 -47.31
C GLU A 547 -17.21 28.34 -47.06
N GLU A 548 -16.92 29.39 -46.28
CA GLU A 548 -15.57 29.80 -45.89
C GLU A 548 -14.89 28.75 -45.01
N LEU A 549 -15.64 28.20 -44.02
CA LEU A 549 -15.11 27.13 -43.15
C LEU A 549 -14.88 25.82 -43.89
N SER A 550 -15.73 25.46 -44.82
CA SER A 550 -15.56 24.24 -45.62
C SER A 550 -14.40 24.34 -46.64
N ALA A 551 -14.00 25.55 -46.98
CA ALA A 551 -12.85 25.82 -47.87
C ALA A 551 -11.50 25.82 -47.13
N GLU A 552 -11.54 25.96 -45.80
CA GLU A 552 -10.35 25.98 -44.97
C GLU A 552 -10.17 24.64 -44.18
N ARG A 553 -8.93 24.33 -43.80
CA ARG A 553 -8.68 23.21 -42.90
C ARG A 553 -9.20 23.56 -41.52
N THR A 554 -10.18 22.80 -41.02
CA THR A 554 -10.62 22.84 -39.62
C THR A 554 -10.08 21.66 -38.87
N ALA A 555 -9.45 21.89 -37.72
CA ALA A 555 -8.87 20.86 -36.90
C ALA A 555 -8.91 21.20 -35.40
N LEU A 556 -8.81 20.20 -34.56
CA LEU A 556 -8.53 20.35 -33.13
C LEU A 556 -7.09 19.89 -32.83
N VAL A 557 -6.44 20.60 -31.92
CA VAL A 557 -5.21 20.15 -31.31
C VAL A 557 -5.57 19.52 -29.99
N VAL A 558 -5.28 18.24 -29.85
CA VAL A 558 -5.67 17.44 -28.68
C VAL A 558 -4.52 16.60 -28.15
N ASN A 559 -4.58 16.25 -26.88
CA ASN A 559 -3.71 15.27 -26.25
C ASN A 559 -4.57 14.16 -25.61
N LEU A 560 -4.02 12.97 -25.43
CA LEU A 560 -4.57 12.08 -24.40
C LEU A 560 -4.40 12.78 -23.06
N TYR A 561 -5.41 12.76 -22.19
CA TYR A 561 -5.32 13.44 -20.90
C TYR A 561 -4.21 12.84 -20.04
N GLY A 562 -3.26 13.67 -19.62
CA GLY A 562 -2.00 13.25 -19.01
C GLY A 562 -0.88 12.91 -20.02
N GLY A 563 -1.17 12.83 -21.30
CA GLY A 563 -0.16 12.54 -22.34
C GLY A 563 0.59 13.78 -22.81
N SER A 564 1.87 13.60 -23.15
CA SER A 564 2.73 14.69 -23.61
C SER A 564 2.62 14.99 -25.09
N LYS A 565 2.00 14.07 -25.87
CA LYS A 565 1.95 14.15 -27.34
C LYS A 565 0.66 14.79 -27.82
N SER A 566 0.81 15.85 -28.65
CA SER A 566 -0.30 16.52 -29.31
C SER A 566 -0.62 15.93 -30.69
N PHE A 567 -1.91 15.93 -31.03
CA PHE A 567 -2.46 15.43 -32.28
C PHE A 567 -3.30 16.51 -32.96
N ASP A 568 -3.13 16.70 -34.27
CA ASP A 568 -3.97 17.54 -35.10
C ASP A 568 -5.08 16.69 -35.70
N ILE A 569 -6.32 16.88 -35.23
CA ILE A 569 -7.47 16.08 -35.64
C ILE A 569 -8.36 16.89 -36.57
N PRO A 570 -8.50 16.50 -37.86
CA PRO A 570 -9.37 17.19 -38.78
C PRO A 570 -10.84 17.03 -38.39
N ILE A 571 -11.58 18.14 -38.47
CA ILE A 571 -13.01 18.20 -38.15
C ILE A 571 -13.76 18.52 -39.46
N TYR A 572 -14.89 17.85 -39.67
CA TYR A 572 -15.67 17.93 -40.89
C TYR A 572 -17.05 18.52 -40.66
N SER A 573 -17.69 19.13 -41.69
CA SER A 573 -19.04 19.59 -41.57
C SER A 573 -20.06 18.44 -41.62
N ASN A 574 -21.17 18.58 -40.91
CA ASN A 574 -22.39 17.73 -40.93
C ASN A 574 -22.45 16.49 -40.08
N TYR A 575 -22.62 16.64 -38.79
CA TYR A 575 -23.37 15.65 -37.95
C TYR A 575 -23.74 16.23 -36.59
N VAL A 576 -24.89 15.83 -36.03
CA VAL A 576 -25.39 16.42 -34.78
C VAL A 576 -25.82 15.33 -33.79
N PRO A 577 -25.10 15.17 -32.70
CA PRO A 577 -25.52 14.33 -31.57
C PRO A 577 -25.92 15.08 -30.28
N GLN A 578 -26.46 14.39 -29.28
CA GLN A 578 -27.01 15.00 -28.06
C GLN A 578 -26.55 14.26 -26.80
N GLY A 579 -26.26 14.99 -25.73
CA GLY A 579 -25.64 14.51 -24.52
C GLY A 579 -26.42 14.60 -23.20
N VAL A 580 -25.91 14.04 -22.11
CA VAL A 580 -26.52 13.88 -20.78
C VAL A 580 -25.55 14.26 -19.64
N ASN A 581 -26.09 14.68 -18.50
CA ASN A 581 -25.40 15.32 -17.36
C ASN A 581 -24.80 14.37 -16.30
N ALA A 582 -23.74 14.78 -15.64
CA ALA A 582 -23.18 14.13 -14.45
C ALA A 582 -22.46 15.06 -13.45
N GLY A 583 -22.39 14.67 -12.25
CA GLY A 583 -22.17 15.37 -10.98
C GLY A 583 -20.74 15.68 -10.42
N VAL A 584 -20.63 16.15 -9.22
CA VAL A 584 -19.78 17.19 -8.62
C VAL A 584 -18.65 16.69 -7.71
N LYS A 585 -17.59 17.51 -7.51
CA LYS A 585 -16.40 17.34 -6.68
C LYS A 585 -16.38 18.08 -5.34
N PRO A 586 -15.62 17.62 -4.34
CA PRO A 586 -15.46 18.30 -3.04
C PRO A 586 -14.20 19.17 -2.92
N SER A 587 -13.46 19.47 -3.98
CA SER A 587 -12.39 20.45 -3.92
C SER A 587 -12.95 21.85 -4.07
N VAL A 588 -12.44 22.77 -3.24
CA VAL A 588 -12.87 24.16 -3.25
C VAL A 588 -12.11 24.90 -4.34
N THR A 589 -12.83 25.61 -5.21
CA THR A 589 -12.20 26.54 -6.14
C THR A 589 -11.70 27.79 -5.40
N LEU A 590 -10.82 28.55 -6.02
CA LEU A 590 -10.36 29.84 -5.44
C LEU A 590 -11.54 30.78 -5.15
N GLU A 591 -12.51 30.84 -6.05
CA GLU A 591 -13.68 31.71 -5.91
C GLU A 591 -14.55 31.29 -4.72
N GLU A 592 -14.75 30.00 -4.54
CA GLU A 592 -15.50 29.43 -3.39
C GLU A 592 -14.76 29.68 -2.07
N ALA A 593 -13.45 29.44 -2.01
CA ALA A 593 -12.65 29.73 -0.82
C ALA A 593 -12.71 31.20 -0.41
N LEU A 594 -12.57 32.11 -1.37
CA LEU A 594 -12.66 33.56 -1.12
C LEU A 594 -14.07 34.01 -0.74
N ALA A 595 -15.10 33.36 -1.28
CA ALA A 595 -16.49 33.66 -0.94
C ALA A 595 -16.85 33.14 0.47
N ALA A 596 -16.36 31.98 0.86
CA ALA A 596 -16.59 31.41 2.18
C ALA A 596 -15.83 32.18 3.29
N HIS A 597 -14.65 32.67 2.99
CA HIS A 597 -13.75 33.31 3.96
C HIS A 597 -13.36 34.73 3.52
N PRO A 598 -14.14 35.77 3.89
CA PRO A 598 -13.85 37.16 3.51
C PRO A 598 -12.51 37.70 3.98
N PHE A 599 -11.89 37.05 4.93
CA PHE A 599 -10.56 37.39 5.44
C PHE A 599 -9.43 36.80 4.59
N LEU A 600 -9.74 35.91 3.63
CA LEU A 600 -8.76 35.31 2.74
C LEU A 600 -8.58 36.20 1.51
N LEU A 601 -7.32 36.56 1.20
CA LEU A 601 -6.98 37.41 0.07
C LEU A 601 -6.05 36.66 -0.88
N TYR A 602 -6.31 36.73 -2.16
CA TYR A 602 -5.46 36.17 -3.21
C TYR A 602 -4.38 37.20 -3.61
N LEU A 603 -3.12 36.81 -3.56
CA LEU A 603 -1.97 37.62 -3.92
C LEU A 603 -1.47 37.41 -5.36
N GLY A 604 -1.89 36.36 -6.02
CA GLY A 604 -1.36 35.89 -7.31
C GLY A 604 -0.47 34.66 -7.14
N ASP A 605 -0.12 33.98 -8.25
CA ASP A 605 0.80 32.85 -8.29
C ASP A 605 0.48 31.71 -7.29
N LYS A 606 -0.83 31.46 -7.06
CA LYS A 606 -1.33 30.49 -6.07
C LYS A 606 -1.03 30.83 -4.59
N ASP A 607 -0.74 32.06 -4.28
CA ASP A 607 -0.52 32.51 -2.91
C ASP A 607 -1.75 33.20 -2.33
N LEU A 608 -2.12 32.78 -1.14
CA LEU A 608 -3.19 33.34 -0.33
C LEU A 608 -2.61 33.96 0.94
N VAL A 609 -3.30 34.94 1.47
CA VAL A 609 -2.91 35.56 2.76
C VAL A 609 -4.16 35.82 3.59
N ILE A 610 -4.04 35.62 4.91
CA ILE A 610 -5.06 36.06 5.86
C ILE A 610 -4.93 37.55 6.10
N GLN A 611 -6.04 38.27 5.94
CA GLN A 611 -6.12 39.69 6.25
C GLN A 611 -5.89 39.94 7.74
N GLN A 612 -5.18 41.03 8.06
CA GLN A 612 -4.92 41.42 9.44
C GLN A 612 -6.20 41.56 10.25
N GLY A 613 -6.25 40.93 11.42
CA GLY A 613 -7.40 40.99 12.35
C GLY A 613 -7.63 39.70 13.10
N ASP A 614 -8.71 39.71 13.87
CA ASP A 614 -9.25 38.52 14.58
C ASP A 614 -10.46 38.00 13.79
N TRP A 615 -10.49 36.70 13.46
CA TRP A 615 -11.51 36.12 12.61
C TRP A 615 -12.15 34.89 13.22
N ASP A 616 -13.46 34.82 13.10
CA ASP A 616 -14.23 33.61 13.43
C ASP A 616 -14.38 32.77 12.17
N VAL A 617 -13.92 31.54 12.22
CA VAL A 617 -14.00 30.56 11.13
C VAL A 617 -15.22 29.69 11.38
N THR A 618 -16.33 30.05 10.75
CA THR A 618 -17.64 29.47 10.99
C THR A 618 -17.99 28.28 10.10
N VAL A 619 -17.15 28.00 9.12
CA VAL A 619 -17.19 26.82 8.23
C VAL A 619 -15.78 26.36 7.99
N ASP A 620 -15.61 25.17 7.44
CA ASP A 620 -14.28 24.64 7.13
C ASP A 620 -13.43 25.64 6.33
N LEU A 621 -12.20 25.86 6.77
CA LEU A 621 -11.21 26.60 6.01
C LEU A 621 -10.48 25.61 5.07
N VAL A 622 -11.00 25.47 3.86
CA VAL A 622 -10.40 24.62 2.84
C VAL A 622 -9.72 25.48 1.81
N LEU A 623 -8.45 25.22 1.55
CA LEU A 623 -7.69 25.92 0.52
C LEU A 623 -7.79 25.20 -0.82
N PRO A 624 -7.81 25.93 -1.95
CA PRO A 624 -7.76 25.30 -3.27
C PRO A 624 -6.48 24.52 -3.48
N LEU A 625 -6.54 23.48 -4.28
CA LEU A 625 -5.42 22.54 -4.51
C LEU A 625 -4.15 23.26 -4.99
N GLY A 626 -3.05 23.07 -4.27
CA GLY A 626 -1.73 23.65 -4.56
C GLY A 626 -1.66 25.16 -4.35
N TYR A 627 -2.52 25.73 -3.49
CA TYR A 627 -2.40 27.11 -3.05
C TYR A 627 -1.71 27.17 -1.70
N ASN A 628 -0.71 28.07 -1.57
CA ASN A 628 0.00 28.35 -0.34
C ASN A 628 -0.75 29.40 0.47
N LEU A 629 -0.62 29.35 1.79
CA LEU A 629 -1.22 30.33 2.69
C LEU A 629 -0.16 31.01 3.54
N LEU A 630 -0.18 32.33 3.59
CA LEU A 630 0.55 33.12 4.55
C LEU A 630 -0.40 33.64 5.66
N ILE A 631 -0.04 33.41 6.91
CA ILE A 631 -0.71 33.96 8.08
C ILE A 631 0.27 34.95 8.76
N PRO A 632 0.07 36.26 8.61
CA PRO A 632 0.94 37.32 9.22
C PRO A 632 0.82 37.39 10.74
N GLU A 633 1.72 38.14 11.35
CA GLU A 633 1.78 38.37 12.80
C GLU A 633 0.47 38.88 13.43
N GLY A 634 0.15 38.47 14.64
CA GLY A 634 -0.92 38.99 15.45
C GLY A 634 -2.33 38.66 14.94
N ILE A 635 -2.47 37.64 14.14
CA ILE A 635 -3.77 37.12 13.70
C ILE A 635 -4.30 36.10 14.70
N THR A 636 -5.58 36.19 15.00
CA THR A 636 -6.32 35.14 15.73
C THR A 636 -7.38 34.55 14.80
N LEU A 637 -7.30 33.23 14.61
CA LEU A 637 -8.37 32.45 13.96
C LEU A 637 -9.08 31.61 15.02
N ARG A 638 -10.40 31.86 15.19
CA ARG A 638 -11.26 31.11 16.10
C ARG A 638 -12.20 30.23 15.30
N PHE A 639 -11.91 28.96 15.34
CA PHE A 639 -12.72 27.97 14.65
C PHE A 639 -13.96 27.59 15.48
N GLU A 640 -15.08 27.36 14.81
CA GLU A 640 -16.23 26.73 15.43
C GLU A 640 -15.98 25.24 15.71
N GLU A 641 -16.80 24.67 16.57
CA GLU A 641 -16.79 23.23 16.88
C GLU A 641 -16.92 22.43 15.58
N GLU A 642 -16.09 21.40 15.42
CA GLU A 642 -15.99 20.55 14.23
C GLU A 642 -15.45 21.24 12.95
N SER A 643 -15.27 22.56 12.89
CA SER A 643 -14.63 23.18 11.72
C SER A 643 -13.17 22.75 11.59
N VAL A 644 -12.75 22.42 10.36
CA VAL A 644 -11.38 21.98 10.07
C VAL A 644 -10.65 22.99 9.22
N PHE A 645 -9.33 22.93 9.29
CA PHE A 645 -8.43 23.63 8.37
C PHE A 645 -7.74 22.61 7.47
N LEU A 646 -8.05 22.63 6.18
CA LEU A 646 -7.44 21.75 5.17
C LEU A 646 -6.64 22.56 4.15
N ALA A 647 -5.37 22.20 3.97
CA ALA A 647 -4.49 22.78 2.98
C ALA A 647 -3.84 21.70 2.10
N HIS A 648 -3.69 21.99 0.80
CA HIS A 648 -2.93 21.22 -0.18
C HIS A 648 -1.72 22.00 -0.74
N GLY A 649 -1.19 22.91 0.03
CA GLY A 649 -0.02 23.73 -0.20
C GLY A 649 0.58 24.13 1.12
N SER A 650 1.74 24.79 1.12
CA SER A 650 2.40 25.21 2.35
C SER A 650 1.56 26.24 3.12
N VAL A 651 1.60 26.14 4.43
CA VAL A 651 0.98 27.11 5.35
C VAL A 651 2.08 27.78 6.15
N ASP A 652 2.41 28.99 5.78
CA ASP A 652 3.40 29.81 6.46
C ASP A 652 2.76 30.67 7.53
N ILE A 653 3.25 30.58 8.77
CA ILE A 653 2.77 31.40 9.88
C ILE A 653 3.94 32.26 10.38
N ARG A 654 3.79 33.58 10.33
CA ARG A 654 4.84 34.55 10.62
C ARG A 654 4.46 35.41 11.82
N GLY A 655 4.27 34.79 12.99
CA GLY A 655 4.10 35.53 14.25
C GLY A 655 5.39 36.18 14.73
N THR A 656 5.27 37.02 15.78
CA THR A 656 6.40 37.57 16.52
C THR A 656 6.15 37.41 18.02
N GLU A 657 7.18 37.56 18.85
CA GLU A 657 7.05 37.48 20.32
C GLU A 657 5.99 38.47 20.87
N GLU A 658 5.92 39.67 20.31
CA GLU A 658 4.95 40.70 20.72
C GLU A 658 3.57 40.49 20.09
N LYS A 659 3.48 39.74 18.98
CA LYS A 659 2.27 39.52 18.22
C LYS A 659 2.24 38.09 17.66
N PRO A 660 2.08 37.08 18.52
CA PRO A 660 1.96 35.73 18.07
C PRO A 660 0.68 35.53 17.23
N VAL A 661 0.68 34.49 16.41
CA VAL A 661 -0.52 34.01 15.74
C VAL A 661 -1.20 32.98 16.64
N LEU A 662 -2.52 33.08 16.76
CA LEU A 662 -3.31 32.19 17.58
C LEU A 662 -4.35 31.44 16.72
N LEU A 663 -4.26 30.10 16.71
CA LEU A 663 -5.28 29.22 16.17
C LEU A 663 -5.99 28.53 17.35
N THR A 664 -7.30 28.80 17.54
CA THR A 664 -8.04 28.35 18.70
C THR A 664 -9.51 28.17 18.40
N SER A 665 -10.31 27.87 19.40
CA SER A 665 -11.77 27.79 19.32
C SER A 665 -12.46 28.60 20.42
N GLN A 666 -13.65 29.13 20.11
CA GLN A 666 -14.54 29.69 21.13
C GLN A 666 -15.29 28.57 21.90
N ALA A 667 -15.43 27.41 21.29
CA ALA A 667 -15.96 26.20 21.90
C ALA A 667 -14.90 25.48 22.76
N GLU A 668 -15.23 24.31 23.26
CA GLU A 668 -14.26 23.47 23.97
C GLU A 668 -13.14 23.00 23.06
N SER A 669 -13.46 22.72 21.76
CA SER A 669 -12.49 22.30 20.76
C SER A 669 -12.93 22.68 19.34
N TRP A 670 -12.06 22.42 18.36
CA TRP A 670 -12.31 22.51 16.92
C TRP A 670 -11.70 21.31 16.21
N GLY A 671 -12.09 21.02 14.96
CA GLY A 671 -11.76 19.80 14.23
C GLY A 671 -10.28 19.59 13.93
N GLY A 672 -9.43 20.62 14.08
CA GLY A 672 -7.99 20.50 13.83
C GLY A 672 -7.57 20.88 12.41
N MET A 673 -6.30 20.60 12.11
CA MET A 673 -5.65 21.01 10.87
C MET A 673 -5.01 19.82 10.14
N LEU A 674 -5.15 19.80 8.82
CA LEU A 674 -4.48 18.85 7.96
C LEU A 674 -3.80 19.58 6.80
N VAL A 675 -2.52 19.28 6.58
CA VAL A 675 -1.74 19.71 5.41
C VAL A 675 -1.34 18.48 4.62
N LEU A 676 -1.79 18.39 3.39
CA LEU A 676 -1.59 17.26 2.49
C LEU A 676 -0.75 17.66 1.29
N ASP A 677 0.28 16.86 0.99
CA ASP A 677 1.10 16.94 -0.24
C ASP A 677 1.43 18.40 -0.64
N ALA A 678 1.96 19.15 0.31
CA ALA A 678 2.15 20.59 0.17
C ALA A 678 3.20 20.97 -0.89
N GLY A 679 4.10 20.05 -1.27
CA GLY A 679 5.17 20.29 -2.24
C GLY A 679 6.25 21.27 -1.78
N GLU A 680 5.95 22.14 -0.84
CA GLU A 680 6.84 23.13 -0.24
C GLU A 680 6.80 23.04 1.29
N THR A 681 7.85 23.49 1.95
CA THR A 681 7.93 23.48 3.42
C THR A 681 7.03 24.56 4.01
N SER A 682 6.24 24.20 5.01
CA SER A 682 5.53 25.15 5.87
C SER A 682 6.47 25.65 6.96
N ASP A 683 6.55 26.96 7.14
CA ASP A 683 7.36 27.58 8.20
C ASP A 683 6.47 28.29 9.23
N TRP A 684 6.52 27.84 10.48
CA TRP A 684 5.76 28.44 11.58
C TRP A 684 6.68 29.12 12.58
N GLU A 685 6.38 30.36 12.89
CA GLU A 685 7.13 31.18 13.86
C GLU A 685 6.16 31.88 14.81
N HIS A 686 6.42 31.82 16.13
CA HIS A 686 5.61 32.40 17.19
C HIS A 686 4.12 32.13 17.03
N THR A 687 3.79 30.85 16.93
CA THR A 687 2.43 30.34 16.72
C THR A 687 1.93 29.64 17.96
N ILE A 688 0.68 29.89 18.33
CA ILE A 688 -0.03 29.16 19.40
C ILE A 688 -1.18 28.40 18.74
N VAL A 689 -1.19 27.09 18.87
CA VAL A 689 -2.30 26.23 18.41
C VAL A 689 -2.84 25.44 19.57
N GLU A 690 -4.12 25.60 19.81
CA GLU A 690 -4.77 24.98 20.95
C GLU A 690 -6.19 24.51 20.67
N LYS A 691 -6.72 23.62 21.53
CA LYS A 691 -8.10 23.14 21.50
C LYS A 691 -8.46 22.32 20.25
N MET A 692 -7.52 21.62 19.69
CA MET A 692 -7.78 20.69 18.58
C MET A 692 -8.45 19.41 19.11
N ALA A 693 -9.44 18.91 18.37
CA ALA A 693 -10.13 17.65 18.68
C ALA A 693 -9.81 16.52 17.70
N GLY A 694 -9.01 16.80 16.66
CA GLY A 694 -8.79 15.87 15.56
C GLY A 694 -9.99 15.77 14.61
N ILE A 695 -9.75 15.31 13.41
CA ILE A 695 -10.77 15.20 12.38
C ILE A 695 -11.46 13.85 12.52
N SER A 696 -12.77 13.87 12.75
CA SER A 696 -13.59 12.65 12.83
C SER A 696 -14.94 12.87 12.19
N ARG A 697 -15.04 12.69 10.88
CA ARG A 697 -16.30 12.83 10.12
C ARG A 697 -16.22 12.21 8.73
N ALA A 698 -17.34 11.69 8.26
CA ALA A 698 -17.55 11.24 6.87
C ALA A 698 -16.45 10.32 6.33
N GLY A 699 -15.96 9.40 7.15
CA GLY A 699 -14.90 8.48 6.78
C GLY A 699 -13.48 9.01 6.96
N TRP A 700 -13.34 10.19 7.48
CA TRP A 700 -12.05 10.80 7.78
C TRP A 700 -11.82 10.79 9.29
N ILE A 701 -10.90 9.95 9.76
CA ILE A 701 -10.55 9.83 11.19
C ILE A 701 -9.04 10.02 11.31
N LEU A 702 -8.62 11.12 11.91
CA LEU A 702 -7.21 11.43 12.19
C LEU A 702 -6.99 11.48 13.70
N THR A 703 -5.93 10.84 14.16
CA THR A 703 -5.47 10.90 15.56
C THR A 703 -4.88 12.26 15.89
N GLY A 704 -4.21 12.90 14.92
CA GLY A 704 -3.57 14.20 15.09
C GLY A 704 -4.54 15.37 15.11
N GLY A 705 -4.39 16.27 16.09
CA GLY A 705 -5.02 17.59 16.08
C GLY A 705 -4.48 18.51 15.01
N ILE A 706 -3.21 18.35 14.71
CA ILE A 706 -2.53 18.90 13.55
C ILE A 706 -1.84 17.74 12.86
N THR A 707 -2.07 17.55 11.56
CA THR A 707 -1.43 16.51 10.78
C THR A 707 -0.73 17.09 9.56
N PHE A 708 0.53 16.72 9.34
CA PHE A 708 1.29 16.97 8.12
C PHE A 708 1.56 15.64 7.44
N TYR A 709 1.00 15.43 6.27
CA TYR A 709 1.20 14.24 5.46
C TYR A 709 1.88 14.61 4.14
N GLU A 710 3.04 14.01 3.85
CA GLU A 710 3.91 14.35 2.70
C GLU A 710 4.15 15.87 2.57
N SER A 711 4.24 16.55 3.70
CA SER A 711 4.26 18.00 3.81
C SER A 711 5.30 18.46 4.84
N PRO A 712 6.49 18.88 4.40
CA PRO A 712 7.56 19.32 5.31
C PRO A 712 7.16 20.47 6.21
N ILE A 713 7.62 20.47 7.48
CA ILE A 713 7.29 21.51 8.47
C ILE A 713 8.49 21.95 9.30
N ASN A 714 8.67 23.24 9.43
CA ASN A 714 9.54 23.86 10.42
C ASN A 714 8.71 24.65 11.41
N ILE A 715 8.90 24.43 12.71
CA ILE A 715 8.21 25.17 13.77
C ILE A 715 9.25 25.77 14.70
N SER A 716 9.13 27.07 14.97
CA SER A 716 10.00 27.77 15.90
C SER A 716 9.23 28.67 16.86
N ASN A 717 9.75 28.81 18.09
CA ASN A 717 9.23 29.72 19.12
C ASN A 717 7.69 29.59 19.31
N SER A 718 7.15 28.38 19.30
CA SER A 718 5.72 28.13 19.16
C SER A 718 5.20 27.22 20.27
N VAL A 719 3.89 27.24 20.46
CA VAL A 719 3.21 26.47 21.50
C VAL A 719 2.11 25.63 20.85
N ILE A 720 2.11 24.33 21.12
CA ILE A 720 1.07 23.39 20.67
C ILE A 720 0.54 22.64 21.90
N GLY A 721 -0.78 22.70 22.12
CA GLY A 721 -1.33 21.98 23.27
C GLY A 721 -2.78 22.28 23.57
N ASN A 722 -3.18 22.00 24.81
CA ASN A 722 -4.58 22.07 25.22
C ASN A 722 -5.53 21.32 24.26
N SER A 723 -5.05 20.22 23.68
CA SER A 723 -5.80 19.40 22.73
C SER A 723 -6.71 18.41 23.44
N THR A 724 -7.63 17.83 22.69
CA THR A 724 -8.47 16.70 23.14
C THR A 724 -8.26 15.46 22.25
N THR A 725 -7.17 15.49 21.47
CA THR A 725 -6.81 14.47 20.47
C THR A 725 -5.94 13.38 21.09
N GLU A 726 -5.74 12.29 20.34
CA GLU A 726 -4.72 11.28 20.63
C GLU A 726 -3.32 11.90 20.47
N ASP A 727 -3.03 12.54 19.33
CA ASP A 727 -1.77 13.25 19.12
C ASP A 727 -2.02 14.76 18.96
N ALA A 728 -1.26 15.62 19.62
CA ALA A 728 -1.42 17.05 19.38
C ALA A 728 -0.85 17.46 18.01
N LEU A 729 0.29 16.89 17.62
CA LEU A 729 0.90 17.06 16.32
C LEU A 729 1.36 15.69 15.79
N ASN A 730 0.88 15.33 14.61
CA ASN A 730 1.30 14.14 13.87
C ASN A 730 2.00 14.54 12.57
N VAL A 731 3.21 14.01 12.31
CA VAL A 731 3.99 14.27 11.10
C VAL A 731 4.32 12.95 10.41
N ILE A 732 3.77 12.76 9.21
CA ILE A 732 3.82 11.50 8.49
C ILE A 732 4.53 11.69 7.15
N LEU A 733 5.50 10.83 6.82
CA LEU A 733 6.26 10.84 5.56
C LEU A 733 6.84 12.24 5.21
N SER A 734 7.13 13.05 6.22
CA SER A 734 7.46 14.47 6.05
C SER A 734 8.65 14.86 6.91
N PRO A 735 9.65 15.58 6.39
CA PRO A 735 10.70 16.14 7.24
C PRO A 735 10.14 17.20 8.22
N PHE A 736 10.68 17.22 9.44
CA PHE A 736 10.32 18.24 10.43
C PHE A 736 11.55 18.89 11.07
N SER A 737 11.39 20.13 11.53
CA SER A 737 12.38 20.82 12.36
C SER A 737 11.68 21.64 13.43
N PHE A 738 11.98 21.37 14.70
CA PHE A 738 11.45 22.10 15.85
C PHE A 738 12.57 22.81 16.57
N ASP A 739 12.39 24.11 16.85
CA ASP A 739 13.32 24.90 17.64
C ASP A 739 12.57 25.82 18.62
N TYR A 740 12.77 25.68 19.91
CA TYR A 740 12.00 26.35 20.96
C TYR A 740 10.49 26.12 20.84
N VAL A 741 10.07 24.86 20.66
CA VAL A 741 8.65 24.48 20.64
C VAL A 741 8.25 23.92 22.01
N GLU A 742 7.12 24.41 22.50
CA GLU A 742 6.50 23.92 23.72
C GLU A 742 5.26 23.10 23.41
N PHE A 743 5.25 21.84 23.86
CA PHE A 743 4.10 20.95 23.84
C PHE A 743 3.54 20.82 25.25
N LEU A 744 2.25 21.08 25.40
CA LEU A 744 1.67 21.09 26.74
C LEU A 744 0.23 20.63 26.80
N ASN A 745 -0.12 20.00 27.94
CA ASN A 745 -1.47 19.69 28.32
C ASN A 745 -2.26 18.94 27.24
N THR A 746 -1.76 17.77 26.86
CA THR A 746 -2.41 16.86 25.93
C THR A 746 -2.94 15.64 26.68
N PRO A 747 -4.14 15.10 26.33
CA PRO A 747 -4.71 13.96 27.03
C PRO A 747 -4.01 12.63 26.70
N SER A 748 -3.33 12.55 25.56
CA SER A 748 -2.52 11.44 25.10
C SER A 748 -1.20 11.99 24.55
N ASP A 749 -0.77 11.67 23.32
CA ASP A 749 0.57 11.96 22.85
C ASP A 749 0.74 13.43 22.42
N ALA A 750 1.91 13.97 22.65
CA ALA A 750 2.19 15.36 22.25
C ALA A 750 2.67 15.44 20.79
N PHE A 751 3.61 14.60 20.41
CA PHE A 751 4.14 14.50 19.06
C PHE A 751 4.23 13.03 18.65
N ASP A 752 3.64 12.72 17.51
CA ASP A 752 3.78 11.43 16.83
C ASP A 752 4.43 11.62 15.45
N GLY A 753 5.50 10.89 15.18
CA GLY A 753 6.27 10.98 13.95
C GLY A 753 6.39 9.65 13.23
N ASP A 754 5.65 9.50 12.12
CA ASP A 754 5.60 8.28 11.34
C ASP A 754 6.46 8.38 10.08
N PHE A 755 7.44 7.46 9.93
CA PHE A 755 8.28 7.33 8.73
C PHE A 755 8.91 8.65 8.28
N THR A 756 9.37 9.44 9.23
CA THR A 756 9.82 10.79 9.02
C THR A 756 11.33 10.97 9.33
N THR A 757 11.82 12.17 9.09
CA THR A 757 13.17 12.57 9.49
C THR A 757 13.13 13.96 10.09
N GLY A 758 13.91 14.23 11.14
CA GLY A 758 13.88 15.60 11.66
C GLY A 758 14.75 15.90 12.86
N THR A 759 14.55 17.10 13.36
CA THR A 759 15.27 17.61 14.53
C THR A 759 14.32 18.31 15.51
N ALA A 760 14.57 18.12 16.81
CA ALA A 760 13.92 18.88 17.88
C ALA A 760 15.00 19.46 18.81
N THR A 761 15.08 20.78 18.88
CA THR A 761 16.11 21.46 19.64
C THR A 761 15.46 22.48 20.58
N ASN A 762 15.94 22.57 21.80
CA ASN A 762 15.42 23.51 22.83
C ASN A 762 13.92 23.35 23.11
N CYS A 763 13.37 22.16 22.87
CA CYS A 763 11.93 21.91 23.02
C CYS A 763 11.57 21.54 24.46
N SER A 764 10.32 21.81 24.83
CA SER A 764 9.78 21.43 26.12
C SER A 764 8.45 20.69 25.96
N PHE A 765 8.32 19.58 26.67
CA PHE A 765 7.13 18.74 26.70
C PHE A 765 6.68 18.63 28.15
N HIS A 766 5.46 19.05 28.45
CA HIS A 766 4.99 18.97 29.83
C HIS A 766 3.49 18.77 29.96
N ASP A 767 3.12 18.05 31.01
CA ASP A 767 1.75 17.73 31.33
C ASP A 767 1.05 16.91 30.22
N ILE A 768 1.72 15.82 29.79
CA ILE A 768 1.31 14.94 28.68
C ILE A 768 0.71 13.65 29.22
N GLY A 769 -0.49 13.28 28.75
CA GLY A 769 -1.23 12.11 29.20
C GLY A 769 -0.77 10.78 28.59
N GLY A 770 -0.11 10.79 27.46
CA GLY A 770 0.48 9.64 26.76
C GLY A 770 1.99 9.76 26.65
N ASP A 771 2.52 9.54 25.44
CA ASP A 771 3.94 9.70 25.10
C ASP A 771 4.23 11.15 24.70
N ALA A 772 5.35 11.70 25.15
CA ALA A 772 5.66 13.07 24.78
C ALA A 772 6.28 13.18 23.38
N PHE A 773 7.10 12.19 23.00
CA PHE A 773 7.71 12.10 21.68
C PHE A 773 7.67 10.63 21.23
N ASP A 774 6.62 10.22 20.53
CA ASP A 774 6.48 8.88 19.95
C ASP A 774 6.89 8.90 18.47
N VAL A 775 7.63 7.90 18.04
CA VAL A 775 8.05 7.80 16.65
C VAL A 775 8.10 6.36 16.15
N SER A 776 7.67 6.20 14.91
CA SER A 776 7.68 4.94 14.16
C SER A 776 8.46 5.09 12.86
N GLY A 777 9.47 4.25 12.62
CA GLY A 777 10.27 4.26 11.39
C GLY A 777 11.02 5.58 11.12
N THR A 778 11.32 6.34 12.15
CA THR A 778 11.79 7.73 12.08
C THR A 778 13.29 7.84 12.40
N GLU A 779 13.98 8.72 11.67
CA GLU A 779 15.35 9.13 12.00
C GLU A 779 15.33 10.58 12.55
N ALA A 780 15.69 10.75 13.84
CA ALA A 780 15.61 12.06 14.44
C ALA A 780 16.76 12.36 15.42
N MET A 781 17.05 13.68 15.54
CA MET A 781 17.97 14.21 16.56
C MET A 781 17.20 15.11 17.52
N ILE A 782 17.30 14.83 18.82
CA ILE A 782 16.69 15.65 19.86
C ILE A 782 17.82 16.20 20.75
N THR A 783 17.88 17.53 20.90
CA THR A 783 18.94 18.18 21.66
C THR A 783 18.39 19.24 22.61
N ASP A 784 19.06 19.42 23.74
CA ASP A 784 18.80 20.51 24.70
C ASP A 784 17.30 20.61 25.12
N SER A 785 16.63 19.48 25.30
CA SER A 785 15.18 19.44 25.47
C SER A 785 14.73 18.86 26.81
N TYR A 786 13.53 19.23 27.26
CA TYR A 786 13.00 18.95 28.58
C TYR A 786 11.66 18.21 28.48
N PHE A 787 11.49 17.15 29.29
CA PHE A 787 10.28 16.34 29.39
C PHE A 787 9.83 16.31 30.84
N VAL A 788 8.66 16.82 31.15
CA VAL A 788 8.19 16.98 32.54
C VAL A 788 6.73 16.57 32.66
N ASN A 789 6.40 15.75 33.67
CA ASN A 789 5.03 15.28 33.95
C ASN A 789 4.42 14.52 32.77
N ILE A 790 5.06 13.46 32.33
CA ILE A 790 4.60 12.61 31.23
C ILE A 790 4.04 11.32 31.84
N VAL A 791 2.80 11.00 31.52
CA VAL A 791 2.11 9.85 32.15
C VAL A 791 2.68 8.52 31.66
N ASP A 792 2.92 8.36 30.37
CA ASP A 792 3.49 7.13 29.80
C ASP A 792 5.00 7.30 29.53
N LYS A 793 5.43 7.64 28.33
CA LYS A 793 6.85 7.68 27.96
C LYS A 793 7.29 9.09 27.58
N ALA A 794 8.46 9.52 28.07
CA ALA A 794 9.00 10.77 27.59
C ALA A 794 9.46 10.65 26.12
N ILE A 795 10.14 9.57 25.76
CA ILE A 795 10.57 9.28 24.38
C ILE A 795 10.33 7.80 24.08
N SER A 796 9.61 7.55 23.01
CA SER A 796 9.18 6.24 22.53
C SER A 796 9.66 6.04 21.10
N ALA A 797 10.60 5.11 20.90
CA ALA A 797 11.13 4.77 19.58
C ALA A 797 10.65 3.39 19.13
N GLY A 798 9.88 3.33 18.06
CA GLY A 798 9.29 2.13 17.48
C GLY A 798 9.67 1.90 16.01
N GLU A 799 9.44 0.71 15.51
CA GLU A 799 9.44 0.31 14.09
C GLU A 799 10.70 0.75 13.32
N LYS A 800 11.90 0.38 13.80
CA LYS A 800 13.20 0.72 13.18
C LYS A 800 13.60 2.20 13.26
N SER A 801 13.07 2.95 14.20
CA SER A 801 13.51 4.32 14.41
C SER A 801 14.98 4.39 14.82
N ASP A 802 15.65 5.47 14.43
CA ASP A 802 17.04 5.78 14.82
C ASP A 802 17.09 7.16 15.46
N LEU A 803 17.21 7.21 16.78
CA LEU A 803 17.21 8.45 17.54
C LEU A 803 18.58 8.78 18.10
N ASN A 804 18.98 10.02 17.92
CA ASN A 804 20.17 10.62 18.52
C ASN A 804 19.74 11.69 19.52
N LEU A 805 20.00 11.45 20.81
CA LEU A 805 19.59 12.30 21.93
C LEU A 805 20.80 12.93 22.57
N GLN A 806 20.77 14.24 22.79
CA GLN A 806 21.88 14.95 23.45
C GLN A 806 21.36 15.99 24.44
N ASN A 807 21.89 16.01 25.66
CA ASN A 807 21.54 16.94 26.72
C ASN A 807 20.02 17.00 27.00
N ILE A 808 19.47 15.84 27.38
CA ILE A 808 18.04 15.64 27.63
C ILE A 808 17.78 15.53 29.13
N THR A 809 16.79 16.26 29.59
CA THR A 809 16.32 16.19 30.98
C THR A 809 14.87 15.70 31.03
N ILE A 810 14.65 14.63 31.76
CA ILE A 810 13.38 13.97 31.93
C ILE A 810 12.99 13.93 33.41
N THR A 811 11.81 14.45 33.74
CA THR A 811 11.36 14.56 35.14
C THR A 811 9.89 14.15 35.29
N ASN A 812 9.58 13.34 36.29
CA ASN A 812 8.21 12.90 36.62
C ASN A 812 7.53 12.18 35.44
N VAL A 813 8.03 11.03 35.08
CA VAL A 813 7.50 10.27 33.92
C VAL A 813 7.15 8.83 34.29
N GLY A 814 6.34 8.18 33.49
CA GLY A 814 6.13 6.74 33.57
C GLY A 814 7.42 6.02 33.17
N ILE A 815 7.80 6.10 31.93
CA ILE A 815 9.05 5.56 31.36
C ILE A 815 9.87 6.71 30.79
N GLY A 816 11.15 6.74 31.12
CA GLY A 816 12.03 7.77 30.55
C GLY A 816 12.22 7.62 29.04
N ILE A 817 12.86 6.55 28.61
CA ILE A 817 13.07 6.26 27.17
C ILE A 817 12.76 4.80 26.91
N ALA A 818 11.95 4.52 25.92
CA ALA A 818 11.67 3.20 25.38
C ALA A 818 12.21 3.04 23.95
N SER A 819 12.98 1.98 23.71
CA SER A 819 13.37 1.55 22.38
C SER A 819 12.80 0.17 22.11
N LYS A 820 11.93 0.08 21.13
CA LYS A 820 11.17 -1.12 20.77
C LYS A 820 11.33 -1.42 19.28
N ASP A 821 11.06 -2.66 18.89
CA ASP A 821 10.78 -3.03 17.51
C ASP A 821 11.88 -2.62 16.52
N LEU A 822 13.10 -3.11 16.74
CA LEU A 822 14.31 -2.89 15.95
C LEU A 822 14.84 -1.44 15.97
N SER A 823 14.30 -0.58 16.84
CA SER A 823 14.75 0.79 16.95
C SER A 823 16.11 0.90 17.66
N VAL A 824 16.82 1.96 17.36
CA VAL A 824 18.13 2.27 17.95
C VAL A 824 18.07 3.67 18.55
N VAL A 825 18.40 3.78 19.83
CA VAL A 825 18.49 5.08 20.51
C VAL A 825 19.92 5.27 21.01
N HIS A 826 20.54 6.32 20.55
CA HIS A 826 21.81 6.83 21.06
C HIS A 826 21.55 8.04 21.95
N ALA A 827 21.94 8.00 23.21
CA ALA A 827 21.76 9.11 24.12
C ALA A 827 23.08 9.52 24.79
N ASP A 828 23.35 10.80 24.85
CA ASP A 828 24.48 11.38 25.60
C ASP A 828 24.03 12.55 26.48
N ALA A 829 24.55 12.62 27.69
CA ALA A 829 24.19 13.63 28.69
C ALA A 829 22.67 13.62 29.01
N LEU A 830 22.24 12.54 29.66
CA LEU A 830 20.83 12.28 29.98
C LEU A 830 20.60 12.33 31.49
N ILE A 831 19.67 13.13 31.93
CA ILE A 831 19.19 13.17 33.33
C ILE A 831 17.77 12.63 33.38
N ILE A 832 17.52 11.61 34.21
CA ILE A 832 16.18 11.04 34.44
C ILE A 832 15.88 11.14 35.94
N ASP A 833 14.95 12.02 36.29
CA ASP A 833 14.52 12.24 37.66
C ASP A 833 13.07 11.76 37.84
N ASN A 834 12.86 10.80 38.73
CA ASN A 834 11.55 10.28 39.08
C ASN A 834 10.80 9.61 37.91
N ALA A 835 11.37 8.54 37.34
CA ALA A 835 10.63 7.66 36.43
C ALA A 835 9.88 6.61 37.27
N ASN A 836 8.54 6.62 37.19
CA ASN A 836 7.67 5.81 38.06
C ASN A 836 7.66 4.32 37.69
N VAL A 837 7.87 3.98 36.42
CA VAL A 837 7.92 2.61 35.91
C VAL A 837 9.37 2.19 35.69
N VAL A 838 10.10 2.90 34.83
CA VAL A 838 11.49 2.62 34.53
C VAL A 838 12.18 3.80 33.82
N GLY A 839 13.46 3.99 34.08
CA GLY A 839 14.26 5.02 33.42
C GLY A 839 14.49 4.73 31.93
N LEU A 840 15.09 3.58 31.60
CA LEU A 840 15.37 3.16 30.22
C LEU A 840 14.83 1.75 29.98
N ALA A 841 14.06 1.57 28.90
CA ALA A 841 13.45 0.29 28.54
C ALA A 841 13.76 -0.15 27.13
N THR A 842 14.09 -1.43 26.93
CA THR A 842 14.18 -2.07 25.61
C THR A 842 13.33 -3.32 25.60
N TYR A 843 12.39 -3.39 24.66
CA TYR A 843 11.49 -4.54 24.52
C TYR A 843 10.97 -4.70 23.08
N ILE A 844 10.29 -5.80 22.79
CA ILE A 844 9.68 -6.11 21.51
C ILE A 844 8.17 -6.05 21.70
N LYS A 845 7.51 -5.08 21.10
CA LYS A 845 6.05 -4.96 21.01
C LYS A 845 5.53 -5.62 19.73
N LYS A 846 6.26 -5.42 18.63
CA LYS A 846 5.92 -5.92 17.30
C LYS A 846 6.97 -6.94 16.83
N PRO A 847 6.75 -8.25 17.03
CA PRO A 847 7.76 -9.31 16.79
C PRO A 847 8.33 -9.33 15.37
N GLN A 848 7.59 -8.87 14.38
CA GLN A 848 8.01 -8.80 12.98
C GLN A 848 9.22 -7.88 12.75
N TYR A 849 9.45 -6.91 13.61
CA TYR A 849 10.61 -6.02 13.51
C TYR A 849 11.85 -6.60 14.21
N GLY A 850 11.71 -7.03 15.45
CA GLY A 850 12.81 -7.60 16.24
C GLY A 850 13.25 -6.73 17.41
N PRO A 851 14.45 -6.97 17.97
CA PRO A 851 14.88 -6.36 19.23
C PRO A 851 15.30 -4.90 19.10
N GLY A 852 14.90 -4.08 20.07
CA GLY A 852 15.34 -2.70 20.25
C GLY A 852 16.75 -2.58 20.85
N THR A 853 17.34 -1.39 20.71
CA THR A 853 18.67 -1.06 21.24
C THR A 853 18.69 0.33 21.85
N ILE A 854 19.23 0.45 23.08
CA ILE A 854 19.63 1.75 23.65
C ILE A 854 21.13 1.71 23.96
N ILE A 855 21.84 2.76 23.57
CA ILE A 855 23.24 3.03 23.95
C ILE A 855 23.27 4.43 24.58
N ALA A 856 23.36 4.50 25.89
CA ALA A 856 23.31 5.73 26.64
C ALA A 856 24.64 5.97 27.40
N THR A 857 25.15 7.20 27.29
CA THR A 857 26.36 7.66 27.96
C THR A 857 26.11 8.91 28.79
N ASN A 858 26.89 9.12 29.84
CA ASN A 858 26.69 10.24 30.76
C ASN A 858 25.27 10.32 31.32
N VAL A 859 24.72 9.18 31.73
CA VAL A 859 23.38 9.07 32.29
C VAL A 859 23.41 9.22 33.79
N GLU A 860 22.57 10.15 34.29
CA GLU A 860 22.30 10.33 35.71
C GLU A 860 20.84 9.98 36.01
N PHE A 861 20.63 9.08 36.97
CA PHE A 861 19.29 8.72 37.47
C PHE A 861 19.12 9.32 38.87
N ILE A 862 18.02 10.03 39.05
CA ILE A 862 17.65 10.66 40.29
C ILE A 862 16.27 10.16 40.70
N ASN A 863 16.05 9.82 41.94
CA ASN A 863 14.76 9.38 42.49
C ASN A 863 14.02 8.27 41.66
N THR A 864 14.73 7.50 40.85
CA THR A 864 14.17 6.49 39.96
C THR A 864 14.41 5.09 40.57
N GLU A 865 13.33 4.37 40.94
CA GLU A 865 13.46 3.06 41.58
C GLU A 865 13.99 1.97 40.64
N ARG A 866 13.43 1.88 39.44
CA ARG A 866 13.89 0.96 38.40
C ARG A 866 14.62 1.73 37.31
N LEU A 867 15.94 1.60 37.31
CA LEU A 867 16.78 2.38 36.37
C LEU A 867 16.66 1.86 34.94
N THR A 868 16.57 0.54 34.78
CA THR A 868 16.64 -0.10 33.46
C THR A 868 15.74 -1.32 33.37
N LEU A 869 15.27 -1.60 32.15
CA LEU A 869 14.51 -2.78 31.78
C LEU A 869 15.02 -3.24 30.41
N ASN A 870 15.53 -4.48 30.32
CA ASN A 870 16.10 -5.02 29.10
C ASN A 870 15.52 -6.40 28.83
N GLN A 871 14.47 -6.46 27.99
CA GLN A 871 13.84 -7.74 27.63
C GLN A 871 14.82 -8.64 26.90
N THR A 872 14.66 -9.95 27.05
CA THR A 872 15.44 -10.97 26.32
C THR A 872 15.51 -10.63 24.82
N HIS A 873 16.70 -10.83 24.23
CA HIS A 873 17.11 -10.48 22.87
C HIS A 873 17.42 -9.01 22.60
N ASN A 874 16.96 -8.06 23.41
CA ASN A 874 17.24 -6.65 23.24
C ASN A 874 18.65 -6.27 23.72
N LYS A 875 19.08 -5.05 23.41
CA LYS A 875 20.41 -4.55 23.78
C LYS A 875 20.30 -3.21 24.50
N LEU A 876 20.74 -3.19 25.75
CA LEU A 876 20.81 -1.98 26.56
C LEU A 876 22.22 -1.80 27.13
N LEU A 877 22.85 -0.69 26.78
CA LEU A 877 24.13 -0.26 27.31
C LEU A 877 23.97 1.09 28.01
N VAL A 878 24.39 1.21 29.26
CA VAL A 878 24.33 2.44 30.06
C VAL A 878 25.70 2.74 30.64
N ASN A 879 26.26 3.90 30.35
CA ASN A 879 27.59 4.34 30.81
C ASN A 879 28.72 3.30 30.52
N GLY A 880 28.57 2.59 29.39
CA GLY A 880 29.52 1.53 28.99
C GLY A 880 29.28 0.15 29.59
N GLU A 881 28.33 0.01 30.51
CA GLU A 881 27.91 -1.27 31.09
C GLU A 881 26.78 -1.90 30.32
N LYS A 882 26.89 -3.22 30.04
CA LYS A 882 25.82 -3.98 29.41
C LYS A 882 24.82 -4.41 30.48
N ILE A 883 23.57 -3.98 30.33
CA ILE A 883 22.48 -4.34 31.24
C ILE A 883 22.03 -5.79 30.99
N PRO A 884 21.91 -6.62 32.04
CA PRO A 884 21.41 -7.98 31.94
C PRO A 884 20.00 -8.02 31.32
N GLN A 885 19.74 -9.07 30.56
CA GLN A 885 18.43 -9.33 29.98
C GLN A 885 17.52 -10.03 30.99
N GLU A 886 16.23 -9.76 30.92
CA GLU A 886 15.20 -10.36 31.76
C GLU A 886 13.96 -10.71 30.92
N ASP A 887 13.21 -11.72 31.36
CA ASP A 887 11.90 -12.02 30.74
C ASP A 887 10.86 -11.03 31.26
N ILE A 888 10.12 -10.42 30.32
CA ILE A 888 9.16 -9.37 30.61
C ILE A 888 7.84 -9.72 29.95
N ASP A 889 6.78 -9.54 30.70
CA ASP A 889 5.43 -9.47 30.14
C ASP A 889 5.20 -8.05 29.62
N VAL A 890 5.26 -7.89 28.30
CA VAL A 890 5.13 -6.59 27.64
C VAL A 890 3.70 -6.07 27.78
N ASP A 891 2.68 -6.94 27.74
CA ASP A 891 1.29 -6.54 27.92
C ASP A 891 1.04 -5.99 29.32
N ALA A 892 1.75 -6.51 30.33
CA ALA A 892 1.66 -5.98 31.68
C ALA A 892 2.27 -4.58 31.83
N LEU A 893 3.27 -4.22 31.01
CA LEU A 893 3.82 -2.85 30.98
C LEU A 893 2.79 -1.83 30.53
N TYR A 894 2.01 -2.17 29.51
CA TYR A 894 0.95 -1.30 28.98
C TYR A 894 -0.28 -1.24 29.88
N SER A 895 -0.52 -2.30 30.68
CA SER A 895 -1.64 -2.33 31.64
C SER A 895 -1.36 -1.56 32.92
N ALA A 896 -0.10 -1.27 33.23
CA ALA A 896 0.32 -0.55 34.45
C ALA A 896 0.32 0.98 34.29
N GLY A 897 0.26 1.47 33.05
CA GLY A 897 0.21 2.90 32.71
C GLY A 897 -1.21 3.47 32.50
N ASN A 898 -2.24 2.61 32.50
CA ASN A 898 -3.66 3.00 32.35
C ASN A 898 -4.37 3.10 33.72
#